data_73a0d32a32427ba8acb203cc65c71042
#
_entry.id   73a0d32a32427ba8acb203cc65c71042
#
_cell.length_a   1.000
_cell.length_b   1.000
_cell.length_c   1.000
_cell.angle_alpha   90.00
_cell.angle_beta   90.00
_cell.angle_gamma   90.00
#
_symmetry.space_group_name_H-M   'P 1'
#
loop_
_entity.id
_entity.type
_entity.pdbx_description
1 polymer ?
#
loop_
_entity_poly.entity_id
_entity_poly.type
_entity_poly.pdbx_seq_one_letter_code
_entity_poly.pdbx_strand_id
1 'polypeptide(L)'
;RQMAFEDDGKALSLPPLTFGWQTFDIPASVQWSQPEMGKLNPQQPWQYLDLHGEGISGILYQDSGAWYYRAPVRDSKSDDVNAVIWDKPQRLDNIPALKEGAMLTDLDGDGRLQWVVTQPGVHGQYRQQTDNPAQWLHFTPLNALPLEYSHPAAQMTDIDGIGATDLVLIGPRSVRIWPGSKDGWLSAQNIPQAEKIVLPSPDGDAATLVAFSDVIGSGQQHLVQISADGVLCWPNLGHGRFGQPLALDGFSKKQTEFNAAYVYLADIDGSGTADILYARSDYIEIYRNHSGNGFDKPVTVKLPAGVRYDNTCRLQVADVQGLGVASLLLTVPHTVPRHYLLHLTTEKPWLLNQINNQTGMSQTLHYRSSAQFRLDDKTREPVSYLPFPLHTLWRTETTDEITGNKLVSEARYHHGVWDAREREFRGFGCVETLDSDTAAARATSDVLTMPVLIRNWYATGYTPVDTLLKNEYWQGDKSAFTGFVTRLTTGSGDKESVCSDAIVQKQAFWLSRAQKGMQLRSEVYGKDGSPQQDLPYSVSEQRLSVRLITPDADMPVVRPSVSENREYHYERMAADPQCSQSVVLSADEYGYPLCEANINYPRRPKPAKNPLPDTLPASLFDSGYDDQQLQLIVSLSQHTRHHLTNLKQEQWLTGQPDADRSDIFVLKSGLVPATGLNTETLPALLSNNPSARHFAGQQRTYWLNKDNQPSVTVPVWP
;
A
#
# COMPACT_ATOMS: atom_id res chain seq x y z
N ARG A 1 22.60 19.26 -5.55
CA ARG A 1 23.34 20.53 -5.51
C ARG A 1 22.71 21.51 -6.48
N GLN A 2 22.27 22.67 -6.02
CA GLN A 2 21.67 23.69 -6.88
C GLN A 2 22.75 24.71 -7.27
N MET A 3 22.87 25.00 -8.55
CA MET A 3 23.89 25.91 -9.09
C MET A 3 23.20 26.96 -9.98
N ALA A 4 23.65 28.21 -9.83
CA ALA A 4 23.35 29.28 -10.76
C ALA A 4 24.65 29.74 -11.44
N PHE A 5 24.56 30.26 -12.66
CA PHE A 5 25.71 30.77 -13.41
C PHE A 5 25.51 32.27 -13.60
N GLU A 6 26.53 33.05 -13.27
CA GLU A 6 26.60 34.48 -13.62
C GLU A 6 26.86 34.65 -15.13
N ASP A 7 26.64 35.85 -15.63
CA ASP A 7 26.83 36.17 -17.08
C ASP A 7 28.30 35.96 -17.55
N ASP A 8 29.25 35.99 -16.62
CA ASP A 8 30.65 35.70 -16.85
C ASP A 8 30.99 34.20 -16.81
N GLY A 9 29.99 33.34 -16.63
CA GLY A 9 30.12 31.88 -16.55
C GLY A 9 30.59 31.36 -15.18
N LYS A 10 30.71 32.22 -14.19
CA LYS A 10 31.06 31.81 -12.83
C LYS A 10 29.89 31.12 -12.17
N ALA A 11 30.16 29.92 -11.60
CA ALA A 11 29.14 29.15 -10.91
C ALA A 11 29.01 29.59 -9.46
N LEU A 12 27.82 30.02 -9.07
CA LEU A 12 27.38 30.15 -7.69
C LEU A 12 26.66 28.89 -7.24
N SER A 13 27.06 28.31 -6.14
CA SER A 13 26.47 27.07 -5.62
C SER A 13 25.91 27.30 -4.25
N LEU A 14 24.65 26.95 -4.03
CA LEU A 14 24.10 26.80 -2.70
C LEU A 14 24.80 25.64 -1.96
N PRO A 15 24.86 25.68 -0.63
CA PRO A 15 25.31 24.53 0.13
C PRO A 15 24.57 23.25 -0.31
N PRO A 16 25.24 22.08 -0.35
CA PRO A 16 24.58 20.85 -0.73
C PRO A 16 23.56 20.41 0.31
N LEU A 17 22.45 19.84 -0.13
CA LEU A 17 21.62 19.05 0.76
C LEU A 17 22.41 17.84 1.26
N THR A 18 22.34 17.56 2.55
CA THR A 18 22.91 16.37 3.17
C THR A 18 21.81 15.46 3.66
N PHE A 19 22.03 14.15 3.55
CA PHE A 19 21.08 13.11 3.89
C PHE A 19 21.69 12.18 4.94
N GLY A 20 20.93 11.86 5.97
CA GLY A 20 21.22 10.82 6.94
C GLY A 20 20.36 9.60 6.69
N TRP A 21 20.89 8.42 6.99
CA TRP A 21 20.22 7.14 6.79
C TRP A 21 20.26 6.34 8.09
N GLN A 22 19.21 5.58 8.35
CA GLN A 22 19.23 4.58 9.41
C GLN A 22 20.26 3.52 9.07
N THR A 23 21.11 3.17 10.06
CA THR A 23 22.14 2.15 9.90
C THR A 23 21.71 0.86 10.58
N PHE A 24 22.31 -0.25 10.16
CA PHE A 24 22.16 -1.54 10.82
C PHE A 24 23.50 -1.98 11.39
N ASP A 25 23.53 -2.12 12.71
CA ASP A 25 24.70 -2.64 13.43
C ASP A 25 24.24 -3.69 14.43
N ILE A 26 24.80 -4.88 14.35
CA ILE A 26 24.52 -5.93 15.34
C ILE A 26 25.23 -5.57 16.62
N PRO A 27 24.52 -5.40 17.76
CA PRO A 27 25.17 -5.01 19.02
C PRO A 27 26.22 -6.04 19.47
N ALA A 28 27.33 -5.58 20.02
CA ALA A 28 28.37 -6.44 20.55
C ALA A 28 27.88 -7.35 21.72
N SER A 29 26.84 -6.91 22.44
CA SER A 29 26.13 -7.70 23.44
C SER A 29 24.64 -7.70 23.10
N VAL A 30 24.08 -8.89 22.85
CA VAL A 30 22.67 -9.09 22.56
C VAL A 30 21.94 -9.58 23.81
N GLN A 31 20.68 -9.22 23.95
CA GLN A 31 19.82 -9.69 25.04
C GLN A 31 18.68 -10.52 24.48
N TRP A 32 18.70 -11.80 24.82
CA TRP A 32 17.60 -12.70 24.52
C TRP A 32 16.48 -12.50 25.51
N SER A 33 15.28 -12.20 25.05
CA SER A 33 14.07 -12.18 25.85
C SER A 33 13.44 -13.58 25.94
N GLN A 34 12.59 -13.79 26.92
CA GLN A 34 11.79 -15.02 27.05
C GLN A 34 10.31 -14.64 26.94
N PRO A 35 9.74 -14.70 25.72
CA PRO A 35 8.35 -14.33 25.53
C PRO A 35 7.41 -15.37 26.16
N GLU A 36 6.24 -14.91 26.58
CA GLU A 36 5.17 -15.79 27.06
C GLU A 36 4.52 -16.56 25.89
N MET A 37 5.09 -17.71 25.57
CA MET A 37 4.63 -18.56 24.46
C MET A 37 3.46 -19.47 24.83
N GLY A 38 3.06 -19.50 26.09
CA GLY A 38 2.15 -20.51 26.61
C GLY A 38 2.81 -21.88 26.74
N LYS A 39 2.01 -22.90 27.01
CA LYS A 39 2.50 -24.29 27.14
C LYS A 39 2.48 -24.95 25.74
N LEU A 40 3.43 -24.60 24.87
CA LEU A 40 3.59 -25.34 23.63
C LEU A 40 4.12 -26.74 23.94
N ASN A 41 3.47 -27.76 23.41
CA ASN A 41 3.94 -29.13 23.55
C ASN A 41 5.09 -29.38 22.57
N PRO A 42 6.32 -29.68 23.01
CA PRO A 42 7.47 -29.85 22.12
C PRO A 42 7.35 -31.04 21.18
N GLN A 43 6.47 -31.98 21.50
CA GLN A 43 6.23 -33.19 20.68
C GLN A 43 5.13 -32.96 19.62
N GLN A 44 4.50 -31.80 19.62
CA GLN A 44 3.48 -31.43 18.65
C GLN A 44 4.03 -30.40 17.65
N PRO A 45 3.51 -30.36 16.41
CA PRO A 45 3.90 -29.36 15.44
C PRO A 45 3.55 -27.94 15.91
N TRP A 46 4.48 -27.00 15.73
CA TRP A 46 4.24 -25.60 15.92
C TRP A 46 5.18 -24.76 15.02
N GLN A 47 4.77 -23.57 14.65
CA GLN A 47 5.55 -22.67 13.81
C GLN A 47 5.10 -21.21 13.93
N TYR A 48 6.03 -20.30 13.66
CA TYR A 48 5.70 -18.90 13.44
C TYR A 48 5.32 -18.70 11.99
N LEU A 49 4.19 -18.08 11.76
CA LEU A 49 3.75 -17.71 10.43
C LEU A 49 2.65 -16.63 10.50
N ASP A 50 2.51 -15.89 9.44
CA ASP A 50 1.39 -14.98 9.24
C ASP A 50 0.22 -15.76 8.61
N LEU A 51 -0.71 -16.22 9.46
CA LEU A 51 -1.83 -17.05 9.01
C LEU A 51 -2.89 -16.21 8.27
N HIS A 52 -3.03 -14.94 8.61
CA HIS A 52 -4.13 -14.09 8.14
C HIS A 52 -3.70 -13.03 7.12
N GLY A 53 -2.44 -13.02 6.68
CA GLY A 53 -1.92 -12.03 5.76
C GLY A 53 -1.91 -10.61 6.36
N GLU A 54 -1.41 -10.48 7.59
CA GLU A 54 -1.33 -9.20 8.31
C GLU A 54 0.06 -8.55 8.25
N GLY A 55 1.04 -9.26 7.67
CA GLY A 55 2.44 -8.83 7.61
C GLY A 55 3.22 -9.01 8.91
N ILE A 56 2.67 -9.73 9.90
CA ILE A 56 3.32 -10.05 11.18
C ILE A 56 3.03 -11.50 11.54
N SER A 57 4.07 -12.23 11.96
CA SER A 57 3.93 -13.64 12.31
C SER A 57 3.26 -13.85 13.67
N GLY A 58 2.23 -14.70 13.68
CA GLY A 58 1.64 -15.29 14.87
C GLY A 58 2.21 -16.67 15.17
N ILE A 59 1.58 -17.41 16.06
CA ILE A 59 2.00 -18.75 16.47
C ILE A 59 0.90 -19.75 16.14
N LEU A 60 1.18 -20.65 15.21
CA LEU A 60 0.34 -21.81 14.93
C LEU A 60 0.89 -23.02 15.64
N TYR A 61 0.04 -23.76 16.32
CA TYR A 61 0.45 -24.98 17.01
C TYR A 61 -0.70 -25.99 17.17
N GLN A 62 -0.32 -27.27 17.35
CA GLN A 62 -1.26 -28.33 17.65
C GLN A 62 -1.24 -28.67 19.15
N ASP A 63 -2.39 -28.81 19.76
CA ASP A 63 -2.55 -29.34 21.10
C ASP A 63 -3.85 -30.15 21.20
N SER A 64 -3.77 -31.26 21.96
CA SER A 64 -4.94 -32.12 22.27
C SER A 64 -5.81 -32.48 21.05
N GLY A 65 -5.18 -32.70 19.91
CA GLY A 65 -5.86 -33.11 18.66
C GLY A 65 -6.59 -31.99 17.93
N ALA A 66 -6.25 -30.72 18.22
CA ALA A 66 -6.78 -29.55 17.49
C ALA A 66 -5.65 -28.56 17.17
N TRP A 67 -5.85 -27.76 16.14
CA TRP A 67 -4.96 -26.67 15.78
C TRP A 67 -5.43 -25.37 16.43
N TYR A 68 -4.47 -24.59 16.90
CA TYR A 68 -4.66 -23.28 17.53
C TYR A 68 -3.76 -22.25 16.89
N TYR A 69 -4.26 -21.03 16.79
CA TYR A 69 -3.49 -19.88 16.36
C TYR A 69 -3.52 -18.78 17.42
N ARG A 70 -2.39 -18.19 17.69
CA ARG A 70 -2.25 -16.99 18.51
C ARG A 70 -1.84 -15.84 17.60
N ALA A 71 -2.80 -14.98 17.31
CA ALA A 71 -2.57 -13.83 16.45
C ALA A 71 -1.67 -12.79 17.12
N PRO A 72 -0.85 -12.05 16.38
CA PRO A 72 -0.12 -10.90 16.90
C PRO A 72 -1.09 -9.79 17.28
N VAL A 73 -0.87 -9.14 18.44
CA VAL A 73 -1.65 -8.00 18.93
C VAL A 73 -0.74 -6.97 19.55
N ARG A 74 -1.23 -5.73 19.67
CA ARG A 74 -0.54 -4.65 20.37
C ARG A 74 -0.34 -4.97 21.84
N ASP A 75 0.87 -4.79 22.37
CA ASP A 75 1.10 -4.81 23.82
C ASP A 75 0.71 -3.46 24.44
N SER A 76 -0.49 -3.41 25.01
CA SER A 76 -1.02 -2.21 25.65
C SER A 76 -0.34 -1.85 26.98
N LYS A 77 0.57 -2.71 27.48
CA LYS A 77 1.29 -2.50 28.75
C LYS A 77 2.72 -1.97 28.52
N SER A 78 3.19 -2.01 27.27
CA SER A 78 4.52 -1.53 26.92
C SER A 78 4.49 -0.04 26.63
N ASP A 79 5.55 0.67 27.02
CA ASP A 79 5.79 2.06 26.60
C ASP A 79 6.25 2.16 25.13
N ASP A 80 6.69 1.06 24.54
CA ASP A 80 7.00 0.98 23.11
C ASP A 80 5.71 0.84 22.30
N VAL A 81 5.42 1.87 21.52
CA VAL A 81 4.23 1.93 20.63
C VAL A 81 4.21 0.84 19.54
N ASN A 82 5.33 0.18 19.31
CA ASN A 82 5.47 -0.90 18.34
C ASN A 82 5.56 -2.29 18.98
N ALA A 83 5.48 -2.39 20.30
CA ALA A 83 5.54 -3.67 21.00
C ALA A 83 4.42 -4.62 20.58
N VAL A 84 4.78 -5.86 20.29
CA VAL A 84 3.88 -6.93 19.82
C VAL A 84 3.91 -8.08 20.82
N ILE A 85 2.73 -8.58 21.15
CA ILE A 85 2.53 -9.83 21.90
C ILE A 85 1.56 -10.74 21.14
N TRP A 86 1.42 -11.97 21.57
CA TRP A 86 0.47 -12.92 20.98
C TRP A 86 -0.78 -13.04 21.84
N ASP A 87 -1.94 -12.93 21.19
CA ASP A 87 -3.26 -13.04 21.82
C ASP A 87 -3.49 -14.45 22.43
N LYS A 88 -4.60 -14.60 23.09
CA LYS A 88 -5.06 -15.90 23.59
C LYS A 88 -5.23 -16.90 22.46
N PRO A 89 -4.98 -18.21 22.72
CA PRO A 89 -5.17 -19.24 21.72
C PRO A 89 -6.59 -19.25 21.16
N GLN A 90 -6.69 -19.17 19.84
CA GLN A 90 -7.93 -19.36 19.09
C GLN A 90 -7.88 -20.71 18.38
N ARG A 91 -8.88 -21.56 18.62
CA ARG A 91 -8.97 -22.84 17.91
C ARG A 91 -9.35 -22.61 16.46
N LEU A 92 -8.70 -23.34 15.56
CA LEU A 92 -9.06 -23.38 14.16
C LEU A 92 -10.14 -24.45 13.93
N ASP A 93 -11.36 -23.99 13.72
CA ASP A 93 -12.47 -24.90 13.42
C ASP A 93 -12.41 -25.39 11.98
N ASN A 94 -12.95 -26.58 11.72
CA ASN A 94 -12.94 -27.27 10.42
C ASN A 94 -11.59 -27.77 9.90
N ILE A 95 -10.48 -27.49 10.59
CA ILE A 95 -9.15 -27.96 10.17
C ILE A 95 -8.87 -29.33 10.78
N PRO A 96 -8.45 -30.33 9.96
CA PRO A 96 -8.16 -31.66 10.47
C PRO A 96 -6.89 -31.69 11.31
N ALA A 97 -6.90 -32.52 12.35
CA ALA A 97 -5.77 -32.71 13.26
C ALA A 97 -4.66 -33.58 12.64
N LEU A 98 -4.34 -33.38 11.37
CA LEU A 98 -3.30 -34.13 10.68
C LEU A 98 -1.91 -33.63 11.09
N LYS A 99 -1.00 -34.54 11.41
CA LYS A 99 0.41 -34.23 11.70
C LYS A 99 1.29 -34.30 10.43
N GLU A 100 0.90 -35.15 9.51
CA GLU A 100 1.58 -35.38 8.25
C GLU A 100 0.57 -35.31 7.09
N GLY A 101 1.06 -35.05 5.89
CA GLY A 101 0.20 -34.96 4.70
C GLY A 101 -0.71 -33.73 4.68
N ALA A 102 -0.30 -32.67 5.35
CA ALA A 102 -0.92 -31.34 5.27
C ALA A 102 0.16 -30.26 5.33
N MET A 103 -0.07 -29.17 4.63
CA MET A 103 0.82 -28.01 4.59
C MET A 103 0.01 -26.70 4.48
N LEU A 104 0.62 -25.62 4.89
CA LEU A 104 0.13 -24.25 4.63
C LEU A 104 0.93 -23.66 3.48
N THR A 105 0.24 -23.19 2.47
CA THR A 105 0.85 -22.56 1.30
C THR A 105 -0.15 -21.63 0.63
N ASP A 106 0.36 -20.61 -0.05
CA ASP A 106 -0.43 -19.72 -0.89
C ASP A 106 -0.42 -20.27 -2.33
N LEU A 107 -1.49 -20.97 -2.72
CA LEU A 107 -1.60 -21.62 -4.03
C LEU A 107 -2.00 -20.67 -5.15
N ASP A 108 -2.63 -19.58 -4.84
CA ASP A 108 -3.16 -18.63 -5.85
C ASP A 108 -2.52 -17.24 -5.79
N GLY A 109 -1.55 -17.04 -4.90
CA GLY A 109 -0.74 -15.82 -4.81
C GLY A 109 -1.50 -14.63 -4.23
N ASP A 110 -2.58 -14.86 -3.48
CA ASP A 110 -3.40 -13.79 -2.91
C ASP A 110 -2.85 -13.26 -1.55
N GLY A 111 -1.74 -13.81 -1.08
CA GLY A 111 -1.10 -13.48 0.20
C GLY A 111 -1.73 -14.16 1.41
N ARG A 112 -2.69 -15.07 1.21
CA ARG A 112 -3.36 -15.83 2.26
C ARG A 112 -3.03 -17.30 2.14
N LEU A 113 -2.77 -17.92 3.29
CA LEU A 113 -2.41 -19.33 3.31
C LEU A 113 -3.65 -20.23 3.23
N GLN A 114 -3.60 -21.19 2.34
CA GLN A 114 -4.53 -22.30 2.30
C GLN A 114 -3.96 -23.48 3.09
N TRP A 115 -4.85 -24.23 3.76
CA TRP A 115 -4.50 -25.51 4.38
C TRP A 115 -4.70 -26.62 3.36
N VAL A 116 -3.60 -27.09 2.80
CA VAL A 116 -3.60 -28.10 1.73
C VAL A 116 -3.37 -29.48 2.34
N VAL A 117 -4.30 -30.41 2.08
CA VAL A 117 -4.20 -31.81 2.46
C VAL A 117 -3.69 -32.61 1.26
N THR A 118 -2.62 -33.40 1.47
CA THR A 118 -1.91 -34.14 0.43
C THR A 118 -1.81 -35.64 0.74
N GLN A 119 -2.78 -36.18 1.50
CA GLN A 119 -2.81 -37.61 1.82
C GLN A 119 -3.20 -38.45 0.61
N PRO A 120 -2.63 -39.63 0.44
CA PRO A 120 -3.06 -40.56 -0.61
C PRO A 120 -4.55 -40.84 -0.56
N GLY A 121 -5.25 -40.61 -1.66
CA GLY A 121 -6.69 -40.79 -1.79
C GLY A 121 -7.57 -39.65 -1.24
N VAL A 122 -6.97 -38.69 -0.50
CA VAL A 122 -7.66 -37.48 0.00
C VAL A 122 -6.76 -36.27 -0.21
N HIS A 123 -6.93 -35.59 -1.33
CA HIS A 123 -6.21 -34.35 -1.60
C HIS A 123 -7.18 -33.19 -1.86
N GLY A 124 -6.94 -32.09 -1.21
CA GLY A 124 -7.82 -30.93 -1.25
C GLY A 124 -7.32 -29.81 -0.36
N GLN A 125 -8.12 -28.78 -0.25
CA GLN A 125 -7.76 -27.58 0.51
C GLN A 125 -8.90 -27.06 1.37
N TYR A 126 -8.52 -26.38 2.45
CA TYR A 126 -9.40 -25.49 3.21
C TYR A 126 -8.91 -24.07 3.00
N ARG A 127 -9.84 -23.15 2.74
CA ARG A 127 -9.55 -21.73 2.53
C ARG A 127 -10.16 -20.91 3.66
N GLN A 128 -9.55 -19.80 3.96
CA GLN A 128 -10.12 -18.82 4.88
C GLN A 128 -11.28 -18.08 4.21
N GLN A 129 -12.29 -17.72 4.98
CA GLN A 129 -13.39 -16.89 4.48
C GLN A 129 -12.88 -15.46 4.23
N THR A 130 -13.29 -14.86 3.10
CA THR A 130 -12.73 -13.58 2.64
C THR A 130 -12.97 -12.42 3.60
N ASP A 131 -14.14 -12.37 4.24
CA ASP A 131 -14.55 -11.31 5.18
C ASP A 131 -14.33 -11.67 6.66
N ASN A 132 -13.92 -12.91 6.94
CA ASN A 132 -13.59 -13.37 8.28
C ASN A 132 -12.48 -14.43 8.24
N PRO A 133 -11.20 -14.05 8.21
CA PRO A 133 -10.08 -14.97 8.07
C PRO A 133 -9.93 -15.96 9.24
N ALA A 134 -10.58 -15.73 10.39
CA ALA A 134 -10.63 -16.69 11.47
C ALA A 134 -11.52 -17.90 11.18
N GLN A 135 -12.40 -17.82 10.20
CA GLN A 135 -13.25 -18.92 9.75
C GLN A 135 -12.69 -19.60 8.52
N TRP A 136 -12.70 -20.93 8.54
CA TRP A 136 -12.28 -21.77 7.45
C TRP A 136 -13.49 -22.34 6.73
N LEU A 137 -13.46 -22.27 5.40
CA LEU A 137 -14.47 -22.87 4.52
C LEU A 137 -14.35 -24.41 4.56
N HIS A 138 -15.37 -25.09 4.07
CA HIS A 138 -15.35 -26.55 3.95
C HIS A 138 -14.28 -27.03 2.97
N PHE A 139 -13.87 -28.28 3.12
CA PHE A 139 -12.92 -28.95 2.26
C PHE A 139 -13.34 -28.90 0.79
N THR A 140 -12.41 -28.49 -0.05
CA THR A 140 -12.60 -28.49 -1.52
C THR A 140 -11.53 -29.40 -2.13
N PRO A 141 -11.90 -30.43 -2.91
CA PRO A 141 -10.92 -31.27 -3.59
C PRO A 141 -10.06 -30.47 -4.56
N LEU A 142 -8.78 -30.82 -4.66
CA LEU A 142 -7.89 -30.33 -5.71
C LEU A 142 -8.09 -31.15 -6.97
N ASN A 143 -7.94 -30.57 -8.15
CA ASN A 143 -8.08 -31.25 -9.43
C ASN A 143 -7.08 -32.37 -9.62
N ALA A 144 -5.83 -32.16 -9.16
CA ALA A 144 -4.78 -33.17 -9.17
C ALA A 144 -3.78 -32.91 -8.06
N LEU A 145 -3.16 -33.97 -7.56
CA LEU A 145 -1.93 -33.93 -6.75
C LEU A 145 -0.83 -34.59 -7.58
N PRO A 146 0.24 -33.88 -7.95
CA PRO A 146 1.37 -34.48 -8.65
C PRO A 146 1.97 -35.61 -7.85
N LEU A 147 2.28 -36.73 -8.48
CA LEU A 147 2.92 -37.87 -7.80
C LEU A 147 4.29 -37.50 -7.21
N GLU A 148 4.96 -36.60 -7.87
CA GLU A 148 6.27 -36.05 -7.49
C GLU A 148 6.22 -35.17 -6.22
N TYR A 149 5.04 -34.82 -5.73
CA TYR A 149 4.90 -34.08 -4.47
C TYR A 149 5.62 -34.75 -3.30
N SER A 150 5.63 -36.07 -3.24
CA SER A 150 6.33 -36.85 -2.20
C SER A 150 7.81 -37.11 -2.50
N HIS A 151 8.34 -36.61 -3.61
CA HIS A 151 9.74 -36.80 -3.96
C HIS A 151 10.65 -36.01 -3.01
N PRO A 152 11.73 -36.57 -2.45
CA PRO A 152 12.59 -35.85 -1.50
C PRO A 152 13.21 -34.56 -2.05
N ALA A 153 13.44 -34.51 -3.38
CA ALA A 153 13.98 -33.31 -4.05
C ALA A 153 12.89 -32.34 -4.55
N ALA A 154 11.61 -32.58 -4.24
CA ALA A 154 10.55 -31.64 -4.57
C ALA A 154 10.60 -30.41 -3.64
N GLN A 155 10.49 -29.24 -4.21
CA GLN A 155 10.47 -27.97 -3.49
C GLN A 155 9.23 -27.15 -3.84
N MET A 156 8.76 -26.37 -2.90
CA MET A 156 7.65 -25.44 -3.06
C MET A 156 8.20 -24.03 -3.10
N THR A 157 7.95 -23.33 -4.19
CA THR A 157 8.43 -21.95 -4.39
C THR A 157 7.62 -21.26 -5.48
N ASP A 158 7.56 -19.94 -5.46
CA ASP A 158 7.09 -19.12 -6.58
C ASP A 158 8.26 -18.97 -7.58
N ILE A 159 8.34 -19.85 -8.57
CA ILE A 159 9.43 -19.84 -9.55
C ILE A 159 9.14 -18.91 -10.73
N ASP A 160 7.86 -18.69 -11.02
CA ASP A 160 7.41 -17.84 -12.12
C ASP A 160 7.40 -16.37 -11.75
N GLY A 161 7.42 -16.06 -10.45
CA GLY A 161 7.26 -14.72 -9.93
C GLY A 161 5.82 -14.20 -9.98
N ILE A 162 4.81 -15.08 -10.02
CA ILE A 162 3.40 -14.69 -10.05
C ILE A 162 2.73 -14.65 -8.66
N GLY A 163 3.47 -15.01 -7.60
CA GLY A 163 3.00 -15.05 -6.23
C GLY A 163 2.44 -16.42 -5.81
N ALA A 164 1.95 -17.22 -6.73
CA ALA A 164 1.43 -18.57 -6.46
C ALA A 164 2.56 -19.56 -6.15
N THR A 165 2.31 -20.49 -5.25
CA THR A 165 3.30 -21.51 -4.90
C THR A 165 3.29 -22.65 -5.90
N ASP A 166 4.39 -22.80 -6.63
CA ASP A 166 4.63 -23.89 -7.58
C ASP A 166 5.25 -25.10 -6.88
N LEU A 167 4.98 -26.29 -7.41
CA LEU A 167 5.76 -27.47 -7.10
C LEU A 167 6.89 -27.61 -8.13
N VAL A 168 8.13 -27.71 -7.66
CA VAL A 168 9.31 -27.70 -8.50
C VAL A 168 10.17 -28.91 -8.22
N LEU A 169 10.59 -29.62 -9.27
CA LEU A 169 11.57 -30.70 -9.22
C LEU A 169 12.77 -30.33 -10.07
N ILE A 170 13.93 -30.20 -9.43
CA ILE A 170 15.17 -29.76 -10.06
C ILE A 170 15.98 -30.97 -10.52
N GLY A 171 16.23 -31.05 -11.82
CA GLY A 171 17.21 -31.96 -12.40
C GLY A 171 18.41 -31.21 -12.94
N PRO A 172 19.53 -31.90 -13.20
CA PRO A 172 20.79 -31.23 -13.58
C PRO A 172 20.71 -30.41 -14.87
N ARG A 173 19.80 -30.75 -15.78
CA ARG A 173 19.66 -30.11 -17.09
C ARG A 173 18.24 -29.67 -17.43
N SER A 174 17.30 -29.86 -16.52
CA SER A 174 15.91 -29.45 -16.70
C SER A 174 15.24 -29.21 -15.37
N VAL A 175 14.24 -28.36 -15.36
CA VAL A 175 13.36 -28.15 -14.21
C VAL A 175 11.96 -28.56 -14.59
N ARG A 176 11.33 -29.36 -13.77
CA ARG A 176 9.93 -29.75 -13.93
C ARG A 176 9.08 -28.95 -12.96
N ILE A 177 8.09 -28.23 -13.49
CA ILE A 177 7.27 -27.29 -12.73
C ILE A 177 5.81 -27.71 -12.87
N TRP A 178 5.08 -27.69 -11.76
CA TRP A 178 3.63 -27.72 -11.70
C TRP A 178 3.18 -26.38 -11.17
N PRO A 179 2.72 -25.45 -12.05
CA PRO A 179 2.33 -24.12 -11.62
C PRO A 179 1.17 -24.17 -10.63
N GLY A 180 1.26 -23.34 -9.60
CA GLY A 180 0.19 -23.16 -8.61
C GLY A 180 -1.03 -22.48 -9.20
N SER A 181 -2.21 -22.84 -8.69
CA SER A 181 -3.47 -22.20 -9.05
C SER A 181 -4.50 -22.33 -7.94
N LYS A 182 -5.57 -21.56 -8.04
CA LYS A 182 -6.69 -21.61 -7.09
C LYS A 182 -7.25 -23.03 -6.86
N ASP A 183 -7.22 -23.88 -7.90
CA ASP A 183 -7.81 -25.23 -7.86
C ASP A 183 -6.76 -26.33 -7.70
N GLY A 184 -5.53 -25.98 -7.31
CA GLY A 184 -4.39 -26.87 -7.14
C GLY A 184 -3.30 -26.63 -8.17
N TRP A 185 -2.47 -27.62 -8.40
CA TRP A 185 -1.36 -27.52 -9.37
C TRP A 185 -1.83 -27.86 -10.78
N LEU A 186 -1.37 -27.06 -11.74
CA LEU A 186 -1.64 -27.26 -13.16
C LEU A 186 -0.78 -28.42 -13.71
N SER A 187 -0.96 -28.73 -14.99
CA SER A 187 -0.19 -29.77 -15.68
C SER A 187 1.30 -29.45 -15.69
N ALA A 188 2.12 -30.51 -15.51
CA ALA A 188 3.57 -30.40 -15.49
C ALA A 188 4.16 -29.79 -16.77
N GLN A 189 5.08 -28.89 -16.59
CA GLN A 189 5.92 -28.32 -17.64
C GLN A 189 7.37 -28.78 -17.41
N ASN A 190 8.03 -29.27 -18.46
CA ASN A 190 9.45 -29.63 -18.39
C ASN A 190 10.27 -28.60 -19.14
N ILE A 191 11.08 -27.84 -18.42
CA ILE A 191 11.86 -26.72 -18.93
C ILE A 191 13.32 -27.10 -19.06
N PRO A 192 13.83 -27.34 -20.27
CA PRO A 192 15.26 -27.63 -20.48
C PRO A 192 16.08 -26.37 -20.22
N GLN A 193 17.23 -26.56 -19.57
CA GLN A 193 18.20 -25.50 -19.37
C GLN A 193 19.12 -25.34 -20.57
N ALA A 194 19.74 -24.17 -20.72
CA ALA A 194 20.73 -23.91 -21.75
C ALA A 194 21.91 -24.89 -21.61
N GLU A 195 22.57 -25.23 -22.72
CA GLU A 195 23.59 -26.30 -22.80
C GLU A 195 24.71 -26.18 -21.74
N LYS A 196 25.09 -24.96 -21.37
CA LYS A 196 26.18 -24.71 -20.40
C LYS A 196 25.70 -24.62 -18.95
N ILE A 197 24.40 -24.71 -18.70
CA ILE A 197 23.82 -24.62 -17.34
C ILE A 197 23.67 -26.01 -16.77
N VAL A 198 24.30 -26.21 -15.61
CA VAL A 198 24.14 -27.43 -14.78
C VAL A 198 23.63 -26.96 -13.42
N LEU A 199 22.46 -27.43 -13.03
CA LEU A 199 21.84 -27.09 -11.76
C LEU A 199 22.29 -28.05 -10.67
N PRO A 200 22.35 -27.59 -9.41
CA PRO A 200 22.67 -28.46 -8.28
C PRO A 200 21.54 -29.44 -7.99
N SER A 201 21.85 -30.61 -7.46
CA SER A 201 20.81 -31.54 -7.01
C SER A 201 20.50 -31.33 -5.53
N PRO A 202 19.20 -31.21 -5.14
CA PRO A 202 18.80 -31.10 -3.74
C PRO A 202 18.77 -32.49 -3.03
N ASP A 203 19.85 -33.26 -3.08
CA ASP A 203 19.90 -34.67 -2.65
C ASP A 203 19.87 -34.87 -1.13
N GLY A 204 19.74 -33.79 -0.33
CA GLY A 204 19.70 -33.91 1.14
C GLY A 204 21.03 -34.31 1.78
N ASP A 205 22.16 -34.09 1.11
CA ASP A 205 23.50 -34.31 1.66
C ASP A 205 23.77 -33.27 2.77
N ALA A 206 24.27 -33.75 3.91
CA ALA A 206 24.69 -32.88 5.01
C ALA A 206 25.85 -31.93 4.64
N ALA A 207 26.55 -32.18 3.54
CA ALA A 207 27.64 -31.35 3.03
C ALA A 207 27.15 -30.15 2.16
N THR A 208 25.87 -30.13 1.76
CA THR A 208 25.38 -29.12 0.83
C THR A 208 23.92 -28.76 1.12
N LEU A 209 23.64 -27.46 1.23
CA LEU A 209 22.27 -26.92 1.21
C LEU A 209 21.93 -26.46 -0.21
N VAL A 210 20.82 -26.94 -0.75
CA VAL A 210 20.22 -26.42 -2.00
C VAL A 210 18.82 -25.90 -1.67
N ALA A 211 18.60 -24.62 -1.88
CA ALA A 211 17.36 -23.95 -1.51
C ALA A 211 17.02 -22.83 -2.50
N PHE A 212 15.75 -22.40 -2.51
CA PHE A 212 15.34 -21.17 -3.15
C PHE A 212 15.42 -20.00 -2.16
N SER A 213 16.08 -18.91 -2.56
CA SER A 213 16.20 -17.70 -1.77
C SER A 213 16.59 -16.51 -2.64
N ASP A 214 16.17 -15.29 -2.26
CA ASP A 214 16.65 -14.07 -2.90
C ASP A 214 17.97 -13.63 -2.25
N VAL A 215 19.09 -14.09 -2.77
CA VAL A 215 20.42 -13.68 -2.31
C VAL A 215 21.06 -12.58 -3.16
N ILE A 216 20.39 -12.09 -4.20
CA ILE A 216 20.88 -11.02 -5.06
C ILE A 216 20.00 -9.75 -5.08
N GLY A 217 18.87 -9.75 -4.35
CA GLY A 217 18.03 -8.57 -4.15
C GLY A 217 17.15 -8.21 -5.35
N SER A 218 16.73 -9.20 -6.12
CA SER A 218 15.87 -8.99 -7.29
C SER A 218 14.36 -9.02 -6.98
N GLY A 219 13.99 -9.45 -5.78
CA GLY A 219 12.60 -9.73 -5.39
C GLY A 219 12.08 -11.09 -5.89
N GLN A 220 12.95 -11.92 -6.49
CA GLN A 220 12.61 -13.25 -6.98
C GLN A 220 13.39 -14.34 -6.24
N GLN A 221 12.85 -15.54 -6.21
CA GLN A 221 13.52 -16.70 -5.64
C GLN A 221 14.56 -17.26 -6.64
N HIS A 222 15.81 -17.26 -6.25
CA HIS A 222 16.92 -17.84 -7.01
C HIS A 222 17.31 -19.21 -6.44
N LEU A 223 17.90 -20.07 -7.28
CA LEU A 223 18.41 -21.34 -6.81
C LEU A 223 19.80 -21.11 -6.20
N VAL A 224 19.97 -21.48 -4.94
CA VAL A 224 21.18 -21.23 -4.15
C VAL A 224 21.74 -22.55 -3.66
N GLN A 225 23.05 -22.73 -3.80
CA GLN A 225 23.80 -23.82 -3.20
C GLN A 225 24.82 -23.27 -2.21
N ILE A 226 24.77 -23.76 -0.96
CA ILE A 226 25.74 -23.42 0.09
C ILE A 226 26.48 -24.69 0.54
N SER A 227 27.79 -24.63 0.47
CA SER A 227 28.68 -25.68 0.91
C SER A 227 29.83 -25.14 1.78
N ALA A 228 30.72 -26.00 2.24
CA ALA A 228 31.92 -25.54 2.93
C ALA A 228 32.79 -24.64 2.05
N ASP A 229 32.80 -24.84 0.74
CA ASP A 229 33.65 -24.12 -0.21
C ASP A 229 33.10 -22.73 -0.58
N GLY A 230 31.82 -22.46 -0.30
CA GLY A 230 31.21 -21.17 -0.59
C GLY A 230 29.74 -21.22 -1.02
N VAL A 231 29.28 -20.13 -1.63
CA VAL A 231 27.91 -19.91 -2.07
C VAL A 231 27.87 -19.74 -3.59
N LEU A 232 27.03 -20.52 -4.25
CA LEU A 232 26.72 -20.38 -5.67
C LEU A 232 25.23 -20.04 -5.83
N CYS A 233 24.94 -19.07 -6.67
CA CYS A 233 23.58 -18.64 -7.00
C CYS A 233 23.34 -18.80 -8.51
N TRP A 234 22.30 -19.52 -8.89
CA TRP A 234 21.77 -19.55 -10.26
C TRP A 234 20.61 -18.56 -10.35
N PRO A 235 20.81 -17.37 -10.98
CA PRO A 235 19.74 -16.38 -11.12
C PRO A 235 18.53 -16.95 -11.83
N ASN A 236 17.36 -16.76 -11.27
CA ASN A 236 16.08 -17.08 -11.91
C ASN A 236 15.81 -16.06 -13.02
N LEU A 237 15.64 -16.54 -14.25
CA LEU A 237 15.35 -15.73 -15.45
C LEU A 237 13.85 -15.74 -15.80
N GLY A 238 13.03 -16.31 -14.92
CA GLY A 238 11.61 -16.53 -15.14
C GLY A 238 11.30 -17.85 -15.88
N HIS A 239 10.07 -18.33 -15.71
CA HIS A 239 9.53 -19.53 -16.35
C HIS A 239 10.43 -20.77 -16.19
N GLY A 240 11.03 -20.97 -15.01
CA GLY A 240 11.89 -22.10 -14.69
C GLY A 240 13.23 -22.15 -15.40
N ARG A 241 13.66 -21.05 -16.00
CA ARG A 241 14.99 -20.93 -16.62
C ARG A 241 15.95 -20.23 -15.68
N PHE A 242 17.20 -20.73 -15.66
CA PHE A 242 18.25 -20.19 -14.81
C PHE A 242 19.44 -19.66 -15.62
N GLY A 243 20.12 -18.67 -15.05
CA GLY A 243 21.36 -18.11 -15.57
C GLY A 243 22.58 -18.96 -15.20
N GLN A 244 23.76 -18.51 -15.65
CA GLN A 244 25.05 -19.06 -15.20
C GLN A 244 25.20 -18.87 -13.69
N PRO A 245 25.81 -19.84 -12.97
CA PRO A 245 26.04 -19.69 -11.55
C PRO A 245 26.98 -18.51 -11.25
N LEU A 246 26.60 -17.71 -10.28
CA LEU A 246 27.37 -16.61 -9.71
C LEU A 246 27.96 -17.10 -8.39
N ALA A 247 29.27 -16.96 -8.21
CA ALA A 247 29.90 -17.18 -6.92
C ALA A 247 29.73 -15.92 -6.06
N LEU A 248 29.24 -16.09 -4.83
CA LEU A 248 29.13 -15.03 -3.84
C LEU A 248 30.22 -15.22 -2.81
N ASP A 249 31.20 -14.31 -2.79
CA ASP A 249 32.34 -14.37 -1.90
C ASP A 249 31.98 -14.06 -0.44
N GLY A 250 32.88 -14.39 0.50
CA GLY A 250 32.78 -14.02 1.92
C GLY A 250 32.29 -15.12 2.85
N PHE A 251 31.67 -16.20 2.34
CA PHE A 251 31.33 -17.38 3.13
C PHE A 251 32.22 -18.57 2.78
N SER A 252 32.89 -19.14 3.76
CA SER A 252 33.60 -20.41 3.63
C SER A 252 33.79 -21.06 4.99
N LYS A 253 33.90 -22.39 5.03
CA LYS A 253 34.11 -23.22 6.21
C LYS A 253 35.10 -24.34 5.91
N LYS A 254 35.67 -24.92 6.96
CA LYS A 254 36.36 -26.20 6.79
C LYS A 254 35.33 -27.31 6.56
N GLN A 255 35.62 -28.25 5.68
CA GLN A 255 34.74 -29.40 5.38
C GLN A 255 34.33 -30.18 6.65
N THR A 256 35.21 -30.30 7.63
CA THR A 256 34.97 -30.99 8.91
C THR A 256 34.10 -30.19 9.88
N GLU A 257 33.82 -28.91 9.60
CA GLU A 257 33.07 -28.03 10.47
C GLU A 257 31.71 -27.62 9.87
N PHE A 258 31.51 -27.86 8.57
CA PHE A 258 30.29 -27.50 7.87
C PHE A 258 29.21 -28.58 8.03
N ASN A 259 27.99 -28.13 8.30
CA ASN A 259 26.78 -28.95 8.25
C ASN A 259 25.63 -28.09 7.70
N ALA A 260 25.08 -28.51 6.58
CA ALA A 260 23.99 -27.80 5.91
C ALA A 260 22.72 -27.60 6.79
N ALA A 261 22.46 -28.54 7.72
CA ALA A 261 21.34 -28.47 8.64
C ALA A 261 21.40 -27.28 9.64
N TYR A 262 22.56 -26.63 9.77
CA TYR A 262 22.77 -25.50 10.66
C TYR A 262 22.83 -24.16 9.93
N VAL A 263 22.57 -24.17 8.61
CA VAL A 263 22.47 -22.97 7.78
C VAL A 263 21.04 -22.51 7.70
N TYR A 264 20.83 -21.21 7.94
CA TYR A 264 19.54 -20.54 7.78
C TYR A 264 19.72 -19.33 6.87
N LEU A 265 18.71 -19.08 6.02
CA LEU A 265 18.65 -17.93 5.13
C LEU A 265 17.50 -17.03 5.54
N ALA A 266 17.78 -15.76 5.81
CA ALA A 266 16.77 -14.76 6.13
C ALA A 266 17.33 -13.36 5.95
N ASP A 267 16.50 -12.41 5.57
CA ASP A 267 16.80 -10.98 5.60
C ASP A 267 16.69 -10.47 7.03
N ILE A 268 17.83 -10.29 7.69
CA ILE A 268 17.90 -9.86 9.10
C ILE A 268 18.20 -8.36 9.26
N ASP A 269 18.58 -7.70 8.18
CA ASP A 269 18.90 -6.27 8.18
C ASP A 269 17.92 -5.44 7.33
N GLY A 270 16.94 -6.11 6.69
CA GLY A 270 15.92 -5.45 5.90
C GLY A 270 16.43 -4.89 4.58
N SER A 271 17.54 -5.40 4.07
CA SER A 271 18.13 -4.99 2.78
C SER A 271 17.36 -5.52 1.56
N GLY A 272 16.48 -6.51 1.77
CA GLY A 272 15.78 -7.24 0.71
C GLY A 272 16.57 -8.44 0.18
N THR A 273 17.75 -8.72 0.74
CA THR A 273 18.56 -9.89 0.40
C THR A 273 18.67 -10.85 1.59
N ALA A 274 18.70 -12.14 1.31
CA ALA A 274 18.88 -13.13 2.36
C ALA A 274 20.34 -13.15 2.84
N ASP A 275 20.50 -13.04 4.15
CA ASP A 275 21.74 -13.23 4.89
C ASP A 275 21.92 -14.70 5.27
N ILE A 276 23.14 -15.09 5.62
CA ILE A 276 23.44 -16.43 6.11
C ILE A 276 23.61 -16.40 7.62
N LEU A 277 22.80 -17.20 8.32
CA LEU A 277 22.99 -17.51 9.73
C LEU A 277 23.50 -18.93 9.88
N TYR A 278 24.61 -19.10 10.53
CA TYR A 278 25.21 -20.40 10.76
C TYR A 278 25.26 -20.70 12.25
N ALA A 279 24.43 -21.64 12.70
CA ALA A 279 24.32 -22.01 14.10
C ALA A 279 25.52 -22.87 14.54
N ARG A 280 26.14 -22.48 15.66
CA ARG A 280 27.22 -23.21 16.33
C ARG A 280 26.75 -23.60 17.73
N SER A 281 27.56 -24.42 18.40
CA SER A 281 27.20 -24.95 19.72
C SER A 281 26.82 -23.89 20.77
N ASP A 282 27.49 -22.73 20.76
CA ASP A 282 27.33 -21.68 21.77
C ASP A 282 27.15 -20.26 21.23
N TYR A 283 27.11 -20.12 19.90
CA TYR A 283 26.87 -18.86 19.20
C TYR A 283 26.27 -19.09 17.80
N ILE A 284 25.77 -18.01 17.19
CA ILE A 284 25.35 -17.95 15.78
C ILE A 284 26.31 -17.00 15.06
N GLU A 285 26.87 -17.43 13.95
CA GLU A 285 27.60 -16.57 13.02
C GLU A 285 26.63 -15.99 12.00
N ILE A 286 26.64 -14.69 11.84
CA ILE A 286 25.80 -13.95 10.90
C ILE A 286 26.67 -13.32 9.83
N TYR A 287 26.44 -13.72 8.58
CA TYR A 287 27.09 -13.19 7.38
C TYR A 287 26.11 -12.30 6.66
N ARG A 288 26.27 -10.97 6.76
CA ARG A 288 25.42 -10.03 6.02
C ARG A 288 25.71 -10.09 4.53
N ASN A 289 24.67 -10.02 3.73
CA ASN A 289 24.73 -9.99 2.28
C ASN A 289 24.80 -8.55 1.76
N HIS A 290 25.74 -8.27 0.89
CA HIS A 290 25.89 -6.98 0.22
C HIS A 290 25.08 -6.90 -1.08
N SER A 291 23.77 -7.14 -1.03
CA SER A 291 22.88 -7.09 -2.20
C SER A 291 23.43 -7.89 -3.39
N GLY A 292 23.85 -9.12 -3.14
CA GLY A 292 24.38 -10.04 -4.15
C GLY A 292 25.85 -9.83 -4.52
N ASN A 293 26.56 -8.92 -3.88
CA ASN A 293 27.99 -8.69 -4.14
C ASN A 293 28.90 -9.49 -3.19
N GLY A 294 28.36 -10.44 -2.46
CA GLY A 294 29.06 -11.24 -1.47
C GLY A 294 28.62 -10.99 -0.05
N PHE A 295 29.33 -11.61 0.90
CA PHE A 295 28.98 -11.57 2.32
C PHE A 295 30.10 -10.89 3.14
N ASP A 296 29.68 -10.19 4.18
CA ASP A 296 30.59 -9.62 5.19
C ASP A 296 31.31 -10.71 5.98
N LYS A 297 32.37 -10.30 6.70
CA LYS A 297 32.95 -11.13 7.76
C LYS A 297 31.88 -11.38 8.82
N PRO A 298 31.80 -12.61 9.38
CA PRO A 298 30.74 -12.97 10.30
C PRO A 298 30.79 -12.15 11.58
N VAL A 299 29.64 -11.71 12.03
CA VAL A 299 29.42 -11.23 13.38
C VAL A 299 28.91 -12.38 14.24
N THR A 300 29.46 -12.52 15.44
CA THR A 300 29.11 -13.58 16.38
C THR A 300 28.05 -13.12 17.37
N VAL A 301 26.93 -13.80 17.39
CA VAL A 301 25.84 -13.61 18.36
C VAL A 301 25.84 -14.76 19.35
N LYS A 302 26.15 -14.50 20.63
CA LYS A 302 26.16 -15.53 21.68
C LYS A 302 24.75 -16.02 21.98
N LEU A 303 24.61 -17.31 22.23
CA LEU A 303 23.35 -17.92 22.70
C LEU A 303 23.05 -17.50 24.14
N PRO A 304 21.81 -17.70 24.63
CA PRO A 304 21.46 -17.46 26.03
C PRO A 304 22.35 -18.24 26.98
N ALA A 305 22.64 -17.68 28.17
CA ALA A 305 23.50 -18.33 29.16
C ALA A 305 23.03 -19.75 29.50
N GLY A 306 23.96 -20.72 29.42
CA GLY A 306 23.68 -22.14 29.69
C GLY A 306 22.97 -22.89 28.56
N VAL A 307 22.73 -22.26 27.42
CA VAL A 307 22.15 -22.91 26.23
C VAL A 307 23.28 -23.36 25.30
N ARG A 308 23.17 -24.58 24.79
CA ARG A 308 23.97 -25.11 23.70
C ARG A 308 23.05 -25.53 22.56
N TYR A 309 23.41 -25.12 21.36
CA TYR A 309 22.69 -25.48 20.15
C TYR A 309 23.14 -26.87 19.67
N ASP A 310 22.17 -27.73 19.41
CA ASP A 310 22.35 -29.06 18.83
C ASP A 310 21.13 -29.37 17.91
N ASN A 311 21.11 -30.59 17.37
CA ASN A 311 20.05 -31.06 16.47
C ASN A 311 18.66 -31.23 17.14
N THR A 312 18.58 -31.11 18.44
CA THR A 312 17.28 -31.08 19.18
C THR A 312 16.72 -29.70 19.35
N CYS A 313 17.57 -28.66 19.25
CA CYS A 313 17.15 -27.28 19.30
C CYS A 313 16.49 -26.91 17.95
N ARG A 314 15.58 -25.94 18.02
CA ARG A 314 14.93 -25.40 16.83
C ARG A 314 15.16 -23.88 16.76
N LEU A 315 15.90 -23.46 15.73
CA LEU A 315 16.03 -22.05 15.37
C LEU A 315 15.02 -21.74 14.26
N GLN A 316 14.22 -20.70 14.44
CA GLN A 316 13.32 -20.15 13.42
C GLN A 316 13.66 -18.69 13.23
N VAL A 317 13.43 -18.20 12.04
CA VAL A 317 13.57 -16.79 11.68
C VAL A 317 12.24 -16.31 11.13
N ALA A 318 11.70 -15.23 11.71
CA ALA A 318 10.41 -14.69 11.32
C ALA A 318 10.31 -13.22 11.69
N ASP A 319 9.58 -12.44 10.90
CA ASP A 319 9.21 -11.08 11.27
C ASP A 319 8.06 -11.13 12.28
N VAL A 320 8.37 -10.93 13.55
CA VAL A 320 7.40 -10.89 14.65
C VAL A 320 7.11 -9.48 15.14
N GLN A 321 7.75 -8.47 14.53
CA GLN A 321 7.55 -7.07 14.82
C GLN A 321 6.80 -6.34 13.70
N GLY A 322 6.66 -6.97 12.52
CA GLY A 322 6.09 -6.32 11.33
C GLY A 322 7.00 -5.22 10.77
N LEU A 323 8.31 -5.41 10.85
CA LEU A 323 9.32 -4.47 10.37
C LEU A 323 9.91 -4.86 9.01
N GLY A 324 9.50 -6.01 8.43
CA GLY A 324 10.17 -6.57 7.26
C GLY A 324 11.64 -6.91 7.56
N VAL A 325 11.94 -7.29 8.81
CA VAL A 325 13.25 -7.71 9.31
C VAL A 325 13.04 -8.95 10.17
N ALA A 326 13.79 -10.00 9.91
CA ALA A 326 13.64 -11.24 10.65
C ALA A 326 14.24 -11.15 12.06
N SER A 327 13.48 -11.64 13.03
CA SER A 327 13.93 -11.89 14.41
C SER A 327 14.33 -13.35 14.57
N LEU A 328 15.21 -13.65 15.52
CA LEU A 328 15.67 -15.00 15.84
C LEU A 328 14.85 -15.58 16.98
N LEU A 329 14.27 -16.77 16.76
CA LEU A 329 13.44 -17.47 17.75
C LEU A 329 14.06 -18.84 18.00
N LEU A 330 14.68 -19.01 19.16
CA LEU A 330 15.34 -20.24 19.57
C LEU A 330 14.49 -21.00 20.57
N THR A 331 14.14 -22.24 20.24
CA THR A 331 13.49 -23.16 21.16
C THR A 331 14.45 -24.25 21.59
N VAL A 332 14.61 -24.39 22.88
CA VAL A 332 15.45 -25.40 23.50
C VAL A 332 14.54 -26.44 24.14
N PRO A 333 14.63 -27.72 23.73
CA PRO A 333 13.83 -28.79 24.34
C PRO A 333 14.24 -28.99 25.80
N HIS A 334 13.27 -29.09 26.66
CA HIS A 334 13.40 -29.40 28.07
C HIS A 334 12.08 -30.04 28.54
N THR A 335 11.99 -30.49 29.77
CA THR A 335 10.70 -30.95 30.36
C THR A 335 9.59 -29.91 30.18
N VAL A 336 9.93 -28.63 30.30
CA VAL A 336 9.17 -27.48 29.80
C VAL A 336 10.05 -26.76 28.79
N PRO A 337 9.66 -26.68 27.51
CA PRO A 337 10.46 -26.00 26.49
C PRO A 337 10.76 -24.56 26.87
N ARG A 338 11.96 -24.11 26.57
CA ARG A 338 12.38 -22.73 26.75
C ARG A 338 12.42 -22.05 25.40
N HIS A 339 11.76 -20.93 25.31
CA HIS A 339 11.72 -20.11 24.08
C HIS A 339 12.47 -18.82 24.31
N TYR A 340 13.33 -18.49 23.41
CA TYR A 340 14.13 -17.26 23.43
C TYR A 340 13.89 -16.49 22.14
N LEU A 341 13.72 -15.17 22.27
CA LEU A 341 13.51 -14.24 21.17
C LEU A 341 14.60 -13.18 21.19
N LEU A 342 15.18 -12.93 20.03
CA LEU A 342 16.15 -11.87 19.82
C LEU A 342 15.75 -11.02 18.63
N HIS A 343 15.55 -9.74 18.90
CA HIS A 343 15.44 -8.70 17.88
C HIS A 343 16.83 -8.12 17.63
N LEU A 344 17.26 -8.10 16.37
CA LEU A 344 18.54 -7.51 15.97
C LEU A 344 18.42 -6.01 15.73
N THR A 345 17.21 -5.53 15.47
CA THR A 345 16.87 -4.11 15.35
C THR A 345 15.46 -3.84 15.86
N THR A 346 15.17 -2.61 16.23
CA THR A 346 13.85 -2.11 16.61
C THR A 346 13.24 -1.19 15.56
N GLU A 347 14.00 -0.86 14.53
CA GLU A 347 13.60 0.02 13.43
C GLU A 347 13.99 -0.62 12.08
N LYS A 348 13.31 -0.26 11.01
CA LYS A 348 13.70 -0.67 9.65
C LYS A 348 14.97 0.06 9.25
N PRO A 349 16.09 -0.63 9.02
CA PRO A 349 17.31 0.01 8.53
C PRO A 349 17.19 0.55 7.10
N TRP A 350 18.19 1.30 6.67
CA TRP A 350 18.40 1.79 5.30
C TRP A 350 17.39 2.84 4.82
N LEU A 351 16.51 3.33 5.70
CA LEU A 351 15.58 4.41 5.39
C LEU A 351 16.24 5.76 5.62
N LEU A 352 15.87 6.75 4.79
CA LEU A 352 16.30 8.15 4.93
C LEU A 352 15.69 8.72 6.21
N ASN A 353 16.52 9.12 7.19
CA ASN A 353 16.02 9.62 8.47
C ASN A 353 16.31 11.09 8.73
N GLN A 354 17.19 11.71 7.95
CA GLN A 354 17.54 13.12 8.13
C GLN A 354 17.80 13.81 6.79
N ILE A 355 17.33 15.05 6.68
CA ILE A 355 17.62 15.97 5.58
C ILE A 355 18.05 17.29 6.19
N ASN A 356 19.19 17.84 5.75
CA ASN A 356 19.65 19.16 6.15
C ASN A 356 20.00 19.98 4.89
N ASN A 357 19.45 21.19 4.78
CA ASN A 357 19.68 22.07 3.63
C ASN A 357 20.94 22.92 3.78
N GLN A 358 21.66 22.84 4.90
CA GLN A 358 22.87 23.60 5.22
C GLN A 358 22.66 25.14 5.18
N THR A 359 21.39 25.58 5.24
CA THR A 359 20.97 26.99 5.23
C THR A 359 19.99 27.34 6.35
N GLY A 360 19.89 26.46 7.36
CA GLY A 360 19.06 26.68 8.55
C GLY A 360 17.78 25.85 8.63
N MET A 361 17.57 24.83 7.74
CA MET A 361 16.47 23.87 7.88
C MET A 361 17.01 22.47 8.06
N SER A 362 16.55 21.79 9.08
CA SER A 362 16.74 20.35 9.28
C SER A 362 15.39 19.64 9.38
N GLN A 363 15.33 18.43 8.82
CA GLN A 363 14.14 17.60 8.85
C GLN A 363 14.52 16.20 9.32
N THR A 364 13.76 15.67 10.30
CA THR A 364 13.90 14.31 10.79
C THR A 364 12.66 13.51 10.36
N LEU A 365 12.88 12.32 9.82
CA LEU A 365 11.87 11.44 9.28
C LEU A 365 11.80 10.17 10.12
N HIS A 366 10.59 9.82 10.55
CA HIS A 366 10.31 8.61 11.31
C HIS A 366 9.33 7.73 10.53
N TYR A 367 9.61 6.44 10.49
CA TYR A 367 8.82 5.48 9.74
C TYR A 367 8.11 4.50 10.66
N ARG A 368 6.96 4.03 10.21
CA ARG A 368 6.19 2.96 10.84
C ARG A 368 5.59 2.06 9.77
N SER A 369 5.55 0.77 10.00
CA SER A 369 5.03 -0.15 9.00
C SER A 369 3.49 -0.18 8.97
N SER A 370 2.93 -0.53 7.81
CA SER A 370 1.51 -0.77 7.64
C SER A 370 0.99 -1.87 8.57
N ALA A 371 1.79 -2.90 8.82
CA ALA A 371 1.47 -3.99 9.74
C ALA A 371 1.33 -3.51 11.18
N GLN A 372 2.16 -2.55 11.60
CA GLN A 372 2.05 -1.91 12.90
C GLN A 372 0.79 -1.04 13.03
N PHE A 373 0.40 -0.29 12.00
CA PHE A 373 -0.87 0.45 11.98
C PHE A 373 -2.05 -0.52 12.00
N ARG A 374 -1.96 -1.63 11.26
CA ARG A 374 -2.97 -2.69 11.26
C ARG A 374 -3.25 -3.25 12.66
N LEU A 375 -2.21 -3.44 13.49
CA LEU A 375 -2.38 -3.89 14.87
C LEU A 375 -3.19 -2.90 15.73
N ASP A 376 -3.00 -1.59 15.50
CA ASP A 376 -3.77 -0.55 16.21
C ASP A 376 -5.25 -0.54 15.76
N ASP A 377 -5.52 -0.92 14.53
CA ASP A 377 -6.83 -0.78 13.88
C ASP A 377 -7.60 -2.10 13.74
N LYS A 378 -7.21 -3.17 14.40
CA LYS A 378 -7.86 -4.49 14.26
C LYS A 378 -9.39 -4.49 14.44
N THR A 379 -9.92 -3.58 15.25
CA THR A 379 -11.36 -3.42 15.44
C THR A 379 -12.03 -2.64 14.31
N ARG A 380 -11.33 -1.69 13.71
CA ARG A 380 -11.80 -0.87 12.56
C ARG A 380 -11.67 -1.66 11.26
N GLU A 381 -10.58 -2.40 11.12
CA GLU A 381 -10.23 -3.20 9.95
C GLU A 381 -10.16 -4.69 10.33
N PRO A 382 -11.27 -5.42 10.33
CA PRO A 382 -11.25 -6.83 10.73
C PRO A 382 -10.47 -7.73 9.78
N VAL A 383 -10.28 -7.31 8.52
CA VAL A 383 -9.57 -8.06 7.48
C VAL A 383 -8.41 -7.26 6.93
N SER A 384 -7.23 -7.87 6.81
CA SER A 384 -6.09 -7.28 6.10
C SER A 384 -6.14 -7.64 4.61
N TYR A 385 -5.79 -6.66 3.76
CA TYR A 385 -5.59 -6.84 2.32
C TYR A 385 -4.17 -6.46 1.89
N LEU A 386 -3.25 -6.30 2.85
CA LEU A 386 -1.83 -6.02 2.62
C LEU A 386 -0.99 -7.05 3.39
N PRO A 387 -0.52 -8.14 2.71
CA PRO A 387 0.05 -9.31 3.39
C PRO A 387 1.53 -9.16 3.77
N PHE A 388 2.11 -7.99 3.70
CA PHE A 388 3.49 -7.69 4.08
C PHE A 388 3.60 -6.30 4.71
N PRO A 389 4.62 -6.07 5.56
CA PRO A 389 4.86 -4.76 6.14
C PRO A 389 5.42 -3.78 5.10
N LEU A 390 4.67 -2.70 4.83
CA LEU A 390 5.09 -1.58 4.01
C LEU A 390 5.44 -0.40 4.92
N HIS A 391 6.68 0.13 4.82
CA HIS A 391 7.11 1.27 5.63
C HIS A 391 6.55 2.56 5.07
N THR A 392 5.88 3.30 5.92
CA THR A 392 5.27 4.60 5.63
C THR A 392 5.89 5.68 6.49
N LEU A 393 5.94 6.88 5.97
CA LEU A 393 6.39 8.05 6.73
C LEU A 393 5.33 8.39 7.78
N TRP A 394 5.64 8.04 9.04
CA TRP A 394 4.71 8.21 10.15
C TRP A 394 4.78 9.62 10.75
N ARG A 395 6.00 10.15 10.92
CA ARG A 395 6.21 11.45 11.57
C ARG A 395 7.36 12.18 10.89
N THR A 396 7.13 13.45 10.64
CA THR A 396 8.14 14.39 10.12
C THR A 396 8.30 15.53 11.10
N GLU A 397 9.53 15.84 11.46
CA GLU A 397 9.87 16.99 12.29
C GLU A 397 10.74 17.95 11.48
N THR A 398 10.21 19.11 11.16
CA THR A 398 10.93 20.16 10.45
C THR A 398 11.33 21.25 11.44
N THR A 399 12.61 21.52 11.57
CA THR A 399 13.15 22.54 12.46
C THR A 399 13.77 23.66 11.64
N ASP A 400 13.36 24.89 11.91
CA ASP A 400 14.06 26.09 11.50
C ASP A 400 15.12 26.40 12.57
N GLU A 401 16.39 26.16 12.26
CA GLU A 401 17.52 26.33 13.16
C GLU A 401 17.83 27.82 13.45
N ILE A 402 17.30 28.73 12.61
CA ILE A 402 17.48 30.16 12.76
C ILE A 402 16.51 30.72 13.81
N THR A 403 15.23 30.37 13.70
CA THR A 403 14.13 30.84 14.57
C THR A 403 13.88 29.91 15.74
N GLY A 404 14.33 28.65 15.68
CA GLY A 404 14.02 27.59 16.63
C GLY A 404 12.60 27.06 16.53
N ASN A 405 11.84 27.44 15.49
CA ASN A 405 10.51 26.91 15.25
C ASN A 405 10.56 25.44 14.81
N LYS A 406 9.62 24.66 15.29
CA LYS A 406 9.50 23.23 14.97
C LYS A 406 8.07 22.90 14.54
N LEU A 407 7.93 22.39 13.34
CA LEU A 407 6.68 21.84 12.81
C LEU A 407 6.75 20.30 12.87
N VAL A 408 5.73 19.70 13.43
CA VAL A 408 5.57 18.23 13.48
C VAL A 408 4.32 17.84 12.68
N SER A 409 4.49 16.93 11.74
CA SER A 409 3.40 16.30 11.00
C SER A 409 3.40 14.81 11.28
N GLU A 410 2.26 14.27 11.71
CA GLU A 410 2.05 12.84 11.97
C GLU A 410 1.01 12.28 11.01
N ALA A 411 1.31 11.14 10.38
CA ALA A 411 0.40 10.48 9.46
C ALA A 411 0.04 9.07 9.93
N ARG A 412 -1.22 8.67 9.71
CA ARG A 412 -1.72 7.31 9.93
C ARG A 412 -2.34 6.79 8.65
N TYR A 413 -2.10 5.52 8.37
CA TYR A 413 -2.47 4.87 7.12
C TYR A 413 -3.39 3.69 7.41
N HIS A 414 -4.53 3.64 6.73
CA HIS A 414 -5.58 2.66 6.94
C HIS A 414 -6.00 2.03 5.62
N HIS A 415 -6.51 0.80 5.67
CA HIS A 415 -7.04 0.09 4.51
C HIS A 415 -6.04 -0.08 3.37
N GLY A 416 -4.83 -0.57 3.70
CA GLY A 416 -3.83 -0.91 2.68
C GLY A 416 -4.28 -2.08 1.82
N VAL A 417 -4.09 -1.99 0.50
CA VAL A 417 -4.51 -3.02 -0.47
C VAL A 417 -3.36 -3.43 -1.36
N TRP A 418 -3.15 -4.73 -1.46
CA TRP A 418 -2.29 -5.39 -2.42
C TRP A 418 -3.13 -6.17 -3.43
N ASP A 419 -2.87 -5.99 -4.70
CA ASP A 419 -3.45 -6.78 -5.78
C ASP A 419 -2.48 -7.87 -6.19
N ALA A 420 -2.82 -9.10 -5.88
CA ALA A 420 -1.99 -10.26 -6.17
C ALA A 420 -1.89 -10.56 -7.68
N ARG A 421 -2.99 -10.34 -8.43
CA ARG A 421 -3.03 -10.60 -9.86
C ARG A 421 -2.05 -9.73 -10.65
N GLU A 422 -2.02 -8.43 -10.33
CA GLU A 422 -1.15 -7.47 -11.00
C GLU A 422 0.17 -7.25 -10.21
N ARG A 423 0.30 -7.86 -9.03
CA ARG A 423 1.42 -7.65 -8.09
C ARG A 423 1.66 -6.17 -7.82
N GLU A 424 0.57 -5.49 -7.49
CA GLU A 424 0.54 -4.04 -7.40
C GLU A 424 0.04 -3.58 -6.03
N PHE A 425 0.81 -2.71 -5.37
CA PHE A 425 0.28 -1.97 -4.24
C PHE A 425 -0.71 -0.92 -4.72
N ARG A 426 -1.96 -1.02 -4.26
CA ARG A 426 -3.05 -0.17 -4.70
C ARG A 426 -3.26 1.08 -3.86
N GLY A 427 -2.45 1.27 -2.83
CA GLY A 427 -2.53 2.42 -1.94
C GLY A 427 -3.26 2.12 -0.64
N PHE A 428 -3.44 3.16 0.14
CA PHE A 428 -4.22 3.16 1.38
C PHE A 428 -5.57 3.82 1.12
N GLY A 429 -6.64 3.22 1.63
CA GLY A 429 -8.00 3.75 1.46
C GLY A 429 -8.27 5.00 2.30
N CYS A 430 -7.56 5.17 3.42
CA CYS A 430 -7.65 6.38 4.23
C CYS A 430 -6.26 6.77 4.77
N VAL A 431 -5.96 8.07 4.71
CA VAL A 431 -4.77 8.67 5.32
C VAL A 431 -5.21 9.83 6.21
N GLU A 432 -4.85 9.76 7.48
CA GLU A 432 -5.05 10.82 8.45
C GLU A 432 -3.72 11.56 8.67
N THR A 433 -3.72 12.89 8.58
CA THR A 433 -2.55 13.73 8.84
C THR A 433 -2.87 14.71 9.95
N LEU A 434 -2.05 14.74 10.99
CA LEU A 434 -2.14 15.68 12.09
C LEU A 434 -0.92 16.59 12.08
N ASP A 435 -1.12 17.86 11.78
CA ASP A 435 -0.07 18.88 11.82
C ASP A 435 -0.16 19.67 13.11
N SER A 436 0.95 19.79 13.80
CA SER A 436 1.08 20.57 15.02
C SER A 436 2.34 21.43 14.98
N ASP A 437 2.17 22.69 15.37
CA ASP A 437 3.29 23.60 15.62
C ASP A 437 3.78 23.41 17.04
N THR A 438 5.05 23.01 17.22
CA THR A 438 5.70 22.84 18.54
C THR A 438 6.92 23.73 18.64
N ALA A 439 6.74 25.06 18.68
CA ALA A 439 7.87 25.98 18.84
C ALA A 439 8.57 25.82 20.22
N ALA A 440 9.87 25.59 20.20
CA ALA A 440 10.70 25.56 21.43
C ALA A 440 10.78 26.93 22.11
N ALA A 441 10.53 28.02 21.39
CA ALA A 441 10.64 29.42 21.87
C ALA A 441 9.38 29.93 22.60
N ARG A 442 8.49 29.09 23.05
CA ARG A 442 7.12 29.39 23.49
C ARG A 442 6.93 30.00 24.84
N ALA A 443 7.96 30.35 25.51
CA ALA A 443 7.78 31.04 26.79
C ALA A 443 7.11 32.43 26.69
N THR A 444 6.89 32.95 25.49
CA THR A 444 6.47 34.35 25.29
C THR A 444 5.42 34.68 24.24
N SER A 445 4.80 33.74 23.53
CA SER A 445 3.81 34.11 22.53
C SER A 445 2.48 33.31 22.60
N ASP A 446 1.37 34.06 22.70
CA ASP A 446 -0.01 33.55 22.69
C ASP A 446 -0.50 33.05 21.32
N VAL A 447 0.40 32.95 20.34
CA VAL A 447 0.03 32.60 18.94
C VAL A 447 0.51 31.20 18.62
N LEU A 448 -0.13 30.19 19.21
CA LEU A 448 -0.01 28.79 18.81
C LEU A 448 -1.12 28.44 17.82
N THR A 449 -0.72 27.94 16.66
CA THR A 449 -1.66 27.24 15.77
C THR A 449 -2.06 25.93 16.43
N MET A 450 -3.37 25.75 16.66
CA MET A 450 -3.87 24.47 17.17
C MET A 450 -3.71 23.37 16.13
N PRO A 451 -3.54 22.11 16.54
CA PRO A 451 -3.37 21.01 15.60
C PRO A 451 -4.51 20.92 14.60
N VAL A 452 -4.16 20.70 13.33
CA VAL A 452 -5.12 20.46 12.25
C VAL A 452 -5.06 18.99 11.88
N LEU A 453 -6.21 18.33 11.94
CA LEU A 453 -6.40 16.95 11.47
C LEU A 453 -7.07 16.97 10.10
N ILE A 454 -6.41 16.35 9.12
CA ILE A 454 -6.95 16.15 7.78
C ILE A 454 -7.15 14.66 7.57
N ARG A 455 -8.34 14.25 7.15
CA ARG A 455 -8.67 12.88 6.75
C ARG A 455 -8.92 12.84 5.26
N ASN A 456 -8.15 12.05 4.54
CA ASN A 456 -8.29 11.87 3.10
C ASN A 456 -8.62 10.43 2.79
N TRP A 457 -9.69 10.21 2.02
CA TRP A 457 -10.06 8.89 1.52
C TRP A 457 -9.77 8.78 0.04
N TYR A 458 -9.18 7.65 -0.34
CA TYR A 458 -8.76 7.36 -1.70
C TYR A 458 -9.38 6.05 -2.17
N ALA A 459 -9.78 5.98 -3.43
CA ALA A 459 -10.16 4.73 -4.04
C ALA A 459 -8.95 3.80 -4.14
N THR A 460 -9.07 2.59 -3.64
CA THR A 460 -8.04 1.55 -3.79
C THR A 460 -8.23 0.77 -5.09
N GLY A 461 -9.39 0.91 -5.73
CA GLY A 461 -9.80 0.08 -6.85
C GLY A 461 -10.06 -1.37 -6.46
N TYR A 462 -10.29 -1.62 -5.18
CA TYR A 462 -10.73 -2.91 -4.64
C TYR A 462 -12.09 -2.74 -3.96
N THR A 463 -13.13 -3.19 -4.64
CA THR A 463 -14.54 -2.91 -4.25
C THR A 463 -14.89 -3.23 -2.80
N PRO A 464 -14.43 -4.35 -2.20
CA PRO A 464 -14.73 -4.63 -0.80
C PRO A 464 -14.24 -3.53 0.16
N VAL A 465 -13.03 -3.01 -0.04
CA VAL A 465 -12.48 -1.90 0.75
C VAL A 465 -13.19 -0.60 0.42
N ASP A 466 -13.28 -0.24 -0.85
CA ASP A 466 -13.87 1.05 -1.29
C ASP A 466 -15.34 1.23 -0.83
N THR A 467 -16.06 0.12 -0.63
CA THR A 467 -17.42 0.15 -0.08
C THR A 467 -17.44 0.47 1.41
N LEU A 468 -16.44 -0.01 2.17
CA LEU A 468 -16.35 0.23 3.61
C LEU A 468 -15.99 1.67 3.94
N LEU A 469 -15.18 2.34 3.11
CA LEU A 469 -14.69 3.69 3.37
C LEU A 469 -15.82 4.70 3.66
N LYS A 470 -16.96 4.56 2.98
CA LYS A 470 -18.12 5.47 3.15
C LYS A 470 -18.73 5.43 4.55
N ASN A 471 -18.53 4.33 5.30
CA ASN A 471 -19.03 4.22 6.67
C ASN A 471 -18.21 5.05 7.67
N GLU A 472 -17.01 5.48 7.28
CA GLU A 472 -16.12 6.29 8.10
C GLU A 472 -16.30 7.79 7.93
N TYR A 473 -17.04 8.21 6.91
CA TYR A 473 -17.30 9.61 6.63
C TYR A 473 -18.09 10.27 7.76
N TRP A 474 -17.76 11.51 8.05
CA TRP A 474 -18.56 12.31 8.98
C TRP A 474 -20.01 12.46 8.49
N GLN A 475 -20.96 12.16 9.35
CA GLN A 475 -22.40 12.08 9.06
C GLN A 475 -23.22 13.14 9.82
N GLY A 476 -22.58 14.19 10.34
CA GLY A 476 -23.24 15.19 11.20
C GLY A 476 -24.22 16.11 10.50
N ASP A 477 -24.13 16.26 9.17
CA ASP A 477 -25.05 17.04 8.36
C ASP A 477 -26.11 16.16 7.69
N LYS A 478 -27.31 16.12 8.28
CA LYS A 478 -28.45 15.35 7.74
C LYS A 478 -29.09 15.97 6.49
N SER A 479 -28.74 17.20 6.16
CA SER A 479 -29.26 17.95 5.00
C SER A 479 -28.22 18.05 3.88
N ALA A 480 -27.07 17.41 4.01
CA ALA A 480 -26.09 17.33 2.94
C ALA A 480 -26.67 16.61 1.71
N PHE A 481 -26.22 16.99 0.53
CA PHE A 481 -26.61 16.31 -0.71
C PHE A 481 -26.14 14.86 -0.69
N THR A 482 -26.82 14.01 -1.46
CA THR A 482 -26.43 12.59 -1.59
C THR A 482 -24.98 12.48 -2.09
N GLY A 483 -24.20 11.60 -1.46
CA GLY A 483 -22.80 11.32 -1.84
C GLY A 483 -22.69 10.80 -3.27
N PHE A 484 -21.55 10.99 -3.87
CA PHE A 484 -21.30 10.64 -5.26
C PHE A 484 -21.18 9.13 -5.50
N VAL A 485 -21.56 8.72 -6.72
CA VAL A 485 -21.32 7.40 -7.29
C VAL A 485 -20.46 7.58 -8.53
N THR A 486 -19.42 6.75 -8.70
CA THR A 486 -18.55 6.78 -9.88
C THR A 486 -19.36 6.60 -11.17
N ARG A 487 -19.10 7.45 -12.15
CA ARG A 487 -19.70 7.39 -13.48
C ARG A 487 -18.83 6.51 -14.39
N LEU A 488 -19.42 5.46 -14.96
CA LEU A 488 -18.75 4.55 -15.86
C LEU A 488 -19.24 4.80 -17.29
N THR A 489 -18.35 5.21 -18.21
CA THR A 489 -18.72 5.60 -19.56
C THR A 489 -17.88 4.91 -20.63
N THR A 490 -18.39 4.87 -21.85
CA THR A 490 -17.69 4.43 -23.05
C THR A 490 -17.94 5.41 -24.18
N GLY A 491 -17.06 5.41 -25.18
CA GLY A 491 -17.08 6.39 -26.27
C GLY A 491 -16.40 7.72 -25.89
N SER A 492 -16.57 8.76 -26.72
CA SER A 492 -16.00 10.10 -26.51
C SER A 492 -16.85 11.18 -27.18
N GLY A 493 -16.79 12.40 -26.65
CA GLY A 493 -17.53 13.54 -27.15
C GLY A 493 -19.04 13.27 -27.22
N ASP A 494 -19.68 13.57 -28.34
CA ASP A 494 -21.11 13.36 -28.54
C ASP A 494 -21.55 11.88 -28.53
N LYS A 495 -20.59 10.95 -28.60
CA LYS A 495 -20.82 9.49 -28.54
C LYS A 495 -20.58 8.90 -27.16
N GLU A 496 -20.26 9.72 -26.17
CA GLU A 496 -20.10 9.23 -24.81
C GLU A 496 -21.44 8.77 -24.25
N SER A 497 -21.45 7.53 -23.72
CA SER A 497 -22.64 6.93 -23.11
C SER A 497 -22.27 6.16 -21.85
N VAL A 498 -23.24 5.98 -20.94
CA VAL A 498 -23.04 5.15 -19.75
C VAL A 498 -22.84 3.70 -20.16
N CYS A 499 -21.90 3.01 -19.54
CA CYS A 499 -21.66 1.58 -19.79
C CYS A 499 -22.90 0.74 -19.41
N SER A 500 -23.24 -0.24 -20.25
CA SER A 500 -24.25 -1.23 -19.90
C SER A 500 -23.75 -2.17 -18.80
N ASP A 501 -24.67 -2.79 -18.04
CA ASP A 501 -24.32 -3.74 -16.98
C ASP A 501 -23.45 -4.90 -17.48
N ALA A 502 -23.67 -5.36 -18.70
CA ALA A 502 -22.86 -6.41 -19.31
C ALA A 502 -21.41 -5.99 -19.53
N ILE A 503 -21.17 -4.74 -19.97
CA ILE A 503 -19.82 -4.17 -20.11
C ILE A 503 -19.19 -4.01 -18.73
N VAL A 504 -19.93 -3.49 -17.76
CA VAL A 504 -19.42 -3.30 -16.38
C VAL A 504 -19.01 -4.63 -15.77
N GLN A 505 -19.83 -5.69 -15.91
CA GLN A 505 -19.48 -7.03 -15.42
C GLN A 505 -18.24 -7.60 -16.11
N LYS A 506 -18.17 -7.50 -17.45
CA LYS A 506 -17.03 -8.00 -18.25
C LYS A 506 -15.73 -7.30 -17.86
N GLN A 507 -15.75 -5.98 -17.62
CA GLN A 507 -14.59 -5.15 -17.43
C GLN A 507 -14.41 -4.67 -15.96
N ALA A 508 -15.13 -5.28 -15.01
CA ALA A 508 -15.19 -4.84 -13.61
C ALA A 508 -13.81 -4.64 -12.97
N PHE A 509 -12.90 -5.56 -13.22
CA PHE A 509 -11.53 -5.48 -12.70
C PHE A 509 -10.80 -4.21 -13.17
N TRP A 510 -10.82 -3.95 -14.49
CA TRP A 510 -10.10 -2.80 -15.08
C TRP A 510 -10.75 -1.47 -14.72
N LEU A 511 -12.08 -1.42 -14.68
CA LEU A 511 -12.83 -0.23 -14.25
C LEU A 511 -12.58 0.13 -12.80
N SER A 512 -12.47 -0.87 -11.92
CA SER A 512 -12.14 -0.67 -10.52
C SER A 512 -10.67 -0.26 -10.36
N ARG A 513 -9.74 -0.99 -10.99
CA ARG A 513 -8.29 -0.71 -10.94
C ARG A 513 -7.96 0.71 -11.40
N ALA A 514 -8.65 1.22 -12.41
CA ALA A 514 -8.42 2.57 -12.93
C ALA A 514 -8.66 3.69 -11.90
N GLN A 515 -9.45 3.44 -10.86
CA GLN A 515 -9.76 4.43 -9.81
C GLN A 515 -8.67 4.52 -8.74
N LYS A 516 -7.71 3.61 -8.74
CA LYS A 516 -6.64 3.53 -7.75
C LYS A 516 -5.96 4.88 -7.50
N GLY A 517 -5.87 5.28 -6.22
CA GLY A 517 -5.19 6.50 -5.80
C GLY A 517 -5.96 7.80 -6.03
N MET A 518 -7.16 7.73 -6.62
CA MET A 518 -7.99 8.91 -6.78
C MET A 518 -8.68 9.27 -5.47
N GLN A 519 -8.63 10.54 -5.10
CA GLN A 519 -9.27 11.04 -3.89
C GLN A 519 -10.79 10.97 -4.03
N LEU A 520 -11.45 10.48 -2.99
CA LEU A 520 -12.92 10.40 -2.91
C LEU A 520 -13.50 11.51 -2.02
N ARG A 521 -12.80 11.78 -0.90
CA ARG A 521 -13.26 12.73 0.10
C ARG A 521 -12.08 13.26 0.92
N SER A 522 -12.22 14.49 1.41
CA SER A 522 -11.33 15.11 2.40
C SER A 522 -12.16 15.79 3.47
N GLU A 523 -11.74 15.69 4.73
CA GLU A 523 -12.34 16.34 5.88
C GLU A 523 -11.25 17.03 6.71
N VAL A 524 -11.47 18.30 7.06
CA VAL A 524 -10.51 19.12 7.82
C VAL A 524 -11.08 19.50 9.17
N TYR A 525 -10.34 19.23 10.24
CA TYR A 525 -10.72 19.47 11.63
C TYR A 525 -9.67 20.28 12.38
N GLY A 526 -10.11 21.15 13.30
CA GLY A 526 -9.22 21.80 14.26
C GLY A 526 -9.25 21.08 15.60
N LYS A 527 -8.15 20.55 16.06
CA LYS A 527 -8.03 19.81 17.32
C LYS A 527 -7.58 20.73 18.46
N ASP A 528 -8.47 21.61 18.88
CA ASP A 528 -8.24 22.66 19.90
C ASP A 528 -8.74 22.27 21.32
N GLY A 529 -9.20 21.04 21.51
CA GLY A 529 -9.76 20.58 22.79
C GLY A 529 -11.16 21.12 23.10
N SER A 530 -11.75 21.95 22.20
CA SER A 530 -13.11 22.45 22.37
C SER A 530 -14.17 21.35 22.13
N PRO A 531 -15.42 21.54 22.58
CA PRO A 531 -16.51 20.62 22.24
C PRO A 531 -16.78 20.49 20.73
N GLN A 532 -16.32 21.47 19.93
CA GLN A 532 -16.49 21.52 18.48
C GLN A 532 -15.34 20.87 17.70
N GLN A 533 -14.30 20.36 18.35
CA GLN A 533 -13.11 19.78 17.70
C GLN A 533 -13.43 18.58 16.76
N ASP A 534 -14.60 17.95 16.92
CA ASP A 534 -15.05 16.83 16.10
C ASP A 534 -16.04 17.24 15.00
N LEU A 535 -16.28 18.55 14.84
CA LEU A 535 -16.99 19.12 13.72
C LEU A 535 -15.98 19.62 12.67
N PRO A 536 -16.16 19.28 11.39
CA PRO A 536 -15.22 19.70 10.35
C PRO A 536 -15.34 21.22 10.06
N TYR A 537 -14.21 21.82 9.71
CA TYR A 537 -14.18 23.13 9.07
C TYR A 537 -14.64 23.02 7.62
N SER A 538 -14.14 22.01 6.90
CA SER A 538 -14.53 21.80 5.52
C SER A 538 -14.61 20.31 5.20
N VAL A 539 -15.44 20.01 4.20
CA VAL A 539 -15.56 18.67 3.60
C VAL A 539 -15.55 18.86 2.09
N SER A 540 -14.67 18.13 1.41
CA SER A 540 -14.61 18.04 -0.05
C SER A 540 -14.93 16.62 -0.49
N GLU A 541 -15.80 16.48 -1.50
CA GLU A 541 -16.19 15.21 -2.10
C GLU A 541 -15.95 15.21 -3.60
N GLN A 542 -15.39 14.13 -4.14
CA GLN A 542 -15.14 14.01 -5.57
C GLN A 542 -15.99 12.90 -6.20
N ARG A 543 -16.55 13.19 -7.37
CA ARG A 543 -17.17 12.19 -8.24
C ARG A 543 -16.17 11.75 -9.28
N LEU A 544 -15.83 10.49 -9.27
CA LEU A 544 -14.98 9.89 -10.28
C LEU A 544 -15.78 9.58 -11.55
N SER A 545 -15.16 9.76 -12.69
CA SER A 545 -15.62 9.29 -14.00
C SER A 545 -14.55 8.38 -14.60
N VAL A 546 -14.95 7.19 -15.00
CA VAL A 546 -14.04 6.20 -15.61
C VAL A 546 -14.53 5.90 -17.02
N ARG A 547 -13.74 6.33 -18.01
CA ARG A 547 -14.06 6.13 -19.42
C ARG A 547 -13.33 4.89 -19.96
N LEU A 548 -14.11 3.96 -20.48
CA LEU A 548 -13.64 2.75 -21.14
C LEU A 548 -13.46 3.03 -22.64
N ILE A 549 -12.21 3.09 -23.10
CA ILE A 549 -11.89 3.49 -24.48
C ILE A 549 -12.00 2.30 -25.42
N THR A 550 -11.54 1.11 -25.01
CA THR A 550 -11.58 -0.12 -25.81
C THR A 550 -12.39 -1.21 -25.09
N PRO A 551 -13.74 -1.14 -25.15
CA PRO A 551 -14.62 -2.00 -24.32
C PRO A 551 -14.55 -3.50 -24.67
N ASP A 552 -14.16 -3.84 -25.90
CA ASP A 552 -14.13 -5.22 -26.40
C ASP A 552 -12.80 -5.93 -26.17
N ALA A 553 -11.74 -5.20 -25.83
CA ALA A 553 -10.41 -5.76 -25.60
C ALA A 553 -10.36 -6.56 -24.28
N ASP A 554 -9.55 -7.62 -24.24
CA ASP A 554 -9.29 -8.40 -23.03
C ASP A 554 -8.52 -7.57 -21.98
N MET A 555 -7.62 -6.69 -22.45
CA MET A 555 -6.92 -5.69 -21.67
C MET A 555 -7.32 -4.31 -22.18
N PRO A 556 -8.39 -3.72 -21.65
CA PRO A 556 -8.94 -2.48 -22.18
C PRO A 556 -8.09 -1.27 -21.78
N VAL A 557 -8.13 -0.26 -22.61
CA VAL A 557 -7.66 1.08 -22.25
C VAL A 557 -8.75 1.78 -21.46
N VAL A 558 -8.40 2.21 -20.24
CA VAL A 558 -9.33 2.85 -19.32
C VAL A 558 -8.74 4.17 -18.85
N ARG A 559 -9.54 5.22 -18.83
CA ARG A 559 -9.12 6.55 -18.38
C ARG A 559 -9.98 7.05 -17.23
N PRO A 560 -9.41 7.19 -16.03
CA PRO A 560 -10.08 7.82 -14.90
C PRO A 560 -9.94 9.35 -14.96
N SER A 561 -10.90 10.06 -14.40
CA SER A 561 -10.88 11.51 -14.19
C SER A 561 -11.81 11.90 -13.04
N VAL A 562 -11.65 13.10 -12.50
CA VAL A 562 -12.64 13.72 -11.61
C VAL A 562 -13.62 14.48 -12.48
N SER A 563 -14.92 14.14 -12.40
CA SER A 563 -15.98 14.82 -13.12
C SER A 563 -16.67 15.88 -12.30
N GLU A 564 -16.71 15.73 -10.98
CA GLU A 564 -17.36 16.67 -10.08
C GLU A 564 -16.56 16.78 -8.77
N ASN A 565 -16.46 18.00 -8.23
CA ASN A 565 -15.92 18.25 -6.89
C ASN A 565 -16.93 19.12 -6.14
N ARG A 566 -17.37 18.69 -4.96
CA ARG A 566 -18.30 19.41 -4.09
C ARG A 566 -17.61 19.75 -2.80
N GLU A 567 -17.69 21.00 -2.39
CA GLU A 567 -17.07 21.53 -1.19
C GLU A 567 -18.11 22.12 -0.25
N TYR A 568 -18.03 21.75 1.01
CA TYR A 568 -18.79 22.32 2.11
C TYR A 568 -17.82 23.01 3.06
N HIS A 569 -18.03 24.29 3.29
CA HIS A 569 -17.37 25.08 4.32
C HIS A 569 -18.31 25.21 5.51
N TYR A 570 -18.09 24.35 6.51
CA TYR A 570 -18.94 24.27 7.70
C TYR A 570 -18.52 25.26 8.76
N GLU A 571 -17.27 25.62 8.84
CA GLU A 571 -16.73 26.43 9.94
C GLU A 571 -17.20 25.92 11.30
N ARG A 572 -17.31 24.58 11.46
CA ARG A 572 -17.84 23.87 12.63
C ARG A 572 -19.33 24.14 12.92
N MET A 573 -20.11 24.62 11.94
CA MET A 573 -21.55 24.86 12.03
C MET A 573 -22.28 23.98 11.03
N ALA A 574 -22.63 22.76 11.41
CA ALA A 574 -23.27 21.78 10.53
C ALA A 574 -24.61 22.25 9.92
N ALA A 575 -25.30 23.19 10.58
CA ALA A 575 -26.61 23.63 10.16
C ALA A 575 -26.59 24.61 8.95
N ASP A 576 -25.49 25.32 8.72
CA ASP A 576 -25.42 26.41 7.72
C ASP A 576 -24.07 26.44 6.97
N PRO A 577 -23.70 25.35 6.22
CA PRO A 577 -22.51 25.38 5.41
C PRO A 577 -22.67 26.22 4.17
N GLN A 578 -21.60 26.86 3.73
CA GLN A 578 -21.49 27.31 2.36
C GLN A 578 -21.15 26.08 1.47
N CYS A 579 -21.92 25.91 0.39
CA CYS A 579 -21.69 24.78 -0.53
C CYS A 579 -21.38 25.28 -1.94
N SER A 580 -20.34 24.78 -2.54
CA SER A 580 -19.97 24.99 -3.94
C SER A 580 -19.67 23.65 -4.64
N GLN A 581 -19.78 23.65 -5.97
CA GLN A 581 -19.49 22.46 -6.76
C GLN A 581 -18.92 22.82 -8.13
N SER A 582 -17.86 22.17 -8.56
CA SER A 582 -17.39 22.19 -9.93
C SER A 582 -17.83 20.93 -10.67
N VAL A 583 -18.22 21.06 -11.94
CA VAL A 583 -18.76 19.98 -12.77
C VAL A 583 -18.16 20.06 -14.16
N VAL A 584 -17.52 19.00 -14.62
CA VAL A 584 -17.11 18.82 -16.02
C VAL A 584 -18.29 18.20 -16.77
N LEU A 585 -18.99 18.98 -17.59
CA LEU A 585 -20.16 18.56 -18.35
C LEU A 585 -19.80 17.76 -19.59
N SER A 586 -18.73 18.14 -20.28
CA SER A 586 -18.21 17.38 -21.42
C SER A 586 -16.70 17.58 -21.55
N ALA A 587 -16.05 16.57 -22.10
CA ALA A 587 -14.63 16.56 -22.42
C ALA A 587 -14.39 15.90 -23.79
N ASP A 588 -13.32 16.29 -24.48
CA ASP A 588 -12.94 15.71 -25.76
C ASP A 588 -12.39 14.26 -25.65
N GLU A 589 -11.97 13.70 -26.75
CA GLU A 589 -11.39 12.36 -26.78
C GLU A 589 -10.07 12.26 -26.00
N TYR A 590 -9.30 13.34 -25.88
CA TYR A 590 -8.05 13.43 -25.12
C TYR A 590 -8.29 13.79 -23.65
N GLY A 591 -9.52 14.26 -23.29
CA GLY A 591 -9.96 14.60 -21.95
C GLY A 591 -9.80 16.04 -21.54
N TYR A 592 -9.53 16.90 -22.45
CA TYR A 592 -9.63 18.32 -22.17
C TYR A 592 -11.09 18.71 -21.99
N PRO A 593 -11.44 19.46 -20.94
CA PRO A 593 -12.79 19.95 -20.76
C PRO A 593 -13.23 20.82 -21.92
N LEU A 594 -14.42 20.56 -22.46
CA LEU A 594 -15.08 21.39 -23.47
C LEU A 594 -16.17 22.27 -22.85
N CYS A 595 -16.78 21.80 -21.75
CA CYS A 595 -17.78 22.53 -21.03
C CYS A 595 -17.66 22.21 -19.54
N GLU A 596 -17.54 23.25 -18.71
CA GLU A 596 -17.43 23.16 -17.26
C GLU A 596 -18.39 24.13 -16.59
N ALA A 597 -18.85 23.79 -15.40
CA ALA A 597 -19.70 24.67 -14.59
C ALA A 597 -19.19 24.76 -13.17
N ASN A 598 -19.19 25.95 -12.59
CA ASN A 598 -19.02 26.20 -11.18
C ASN A 598 -20.34 26.64 -10.58
N ILE A 599 -20.82 25.94 -9.58
CA ILE A 599 -22.10 26.09 -8.92
C ILE A 599 -21.86 26.64 -7.52
N ASN A 600 -22.45 27.80 -7.22
CA ASN A 600 -22.59 28.29 -5.85
C ASN A 600 -24.04 28.03 -5.43
N TYR A 601 -24.19 27.10 -4.49
CA TYR A 601 -25.52 26.74 -3.98
C TYR A 601 -26.09 27.86 -3.09
N PRO A 602 -27.43 28.02 -3.10
CA PRO A 602 -28.07 28.96 -2.21
C PRO A 602 -27.80 28.61 -0.75
N ARG A 603 -27.62 29.61 0.08
CA ARG A 603 -27.56 29.46 1.52
C ARG A 603 -28.81 28.79 2.05
N ARG A 604 -28.67 27.94 3.04
CA ARG A 604 -29.80 27.29 3.72
C ARG A 604 -30.71 28.34 4.39
N PRO A 605 -32.00 28.01 4.59
CA PRO A 605 -32.90 28.90 5.33
C PRO A 605 -32.34 29.24 6.71
N LYS A 606 -32.51 30.49 7.15
CA LYS A 606 -32.03 30.97 8.44
C LYS A 606 -32.52 30.04 9.57
N PRO A 607 -31.63 29.49 10.39
CA PRO A 607 -32.01 28.67 11.53
C PRO A 607 -32.90 29.44 12.51
N ALA A 608 -33.86 28.77 13.09
CA ALA A 608 -34.75 29.38 14.09
C ALA A 608 -34.01 29.78 15.39
N LYS A 609 -32.90 29.11 15.68
CA LYS A 609 -32.05 29.40 16.84
C LYS A 609 -30.68 29.92 16.33
N ASN A 610 -30.21 31.01 16.92
CA ASN A 610 -28.87 31.53 16.64
C ASN A 610 -27.80 30.50 16.98
N PRO A 611 -26.99 30.03 16.01
CA PRO A 611 -25.91 29.04 16.25
C PRO A 611 -24.61 29.72 16.72
N LEU A 612 -24.50 31.06 16.65
CA LEU A 612 -23.30 31.78 17.05
C LEU A 612 -23.11 31.76 18.58
N PRO A 613 -21.89 31.82 19.09
CA PRO A 613 -21.63 31.94 20.52
C PRO A 613 -22.32 33.13 21.15
N ASP A 614 -22.81 32.98 22.38
CA ASP A 614 -23.48 34.06 23.13
C ASP A 614 -22.57 35.26 23.41
N THR A 615 -21.26 35.13 23.20
CA THR A 615 -20.27 36.22 23.28
C THR A 615 -20.38 37.21 22.11
N LEU A 616 -21.05 36.82 21.01
CA LEU A 616 -21.24 37.67 19.84
C LEU A 616 -22.61 38.37 19.89
N PRO A 617 -22.70 39.64 19.43
CA PRO A 617 -23.98 40.33 19.35
C PRO A 617 -25.01 39.57 18.50
N ALA A 618 -26.24 39.43 18.98
CA ALA A 618 -27.31 38.76 18.24
C ALA A 618 -27.58 39.42 16.86
N SER A 619 -27.34 40.71 16.73
CA SER A 619 -27.47 41.44 15.46
C SER A 619 -26.58 40.96 14.35
N LEU A 620 -25.43 40.31 14.66
CA LEU A 620 -24.55 39.68 13.66
C LEU A 620 -25.23 38.52 12.97
N PHE A 621 -25.98 37.72 13.71
CA PHE A 621 -26.76 36.62 13.13
C PHE A 621 -27.85 37.13 12.20
N ASP A 622 -28.53 38.23 12.58
CA ASP A 622 -29.59 38.80 11.76
C ASP A 622 -29.06 39.47 10.50
N SER A 623 -28.02 40.27 10.61
CA SER A 623 -27.40 40.97 9.48
C SER A 623 -26.60 40.08 8.55
N GLY A 624 -26.26 38.90 9.00
CA GLY A 624 -25.53 37.91 8.19
C GLY A 624 -26.34 37.23 7.10
N TYR A 625 -27.69 37.42 7.07
CA TYR A 625 -28.57 36.83 6.05
C TYR A 625 -29.07 37.90 5.07
N ASP A 626 -28.75 37.68 3.79
CA ASP A 626 -29.11 38.55 2.67
C ASP A 626 -29.84 37.74 1.59
N ASP A 627 -30.85 38.37 0.93
CA ASP A 627 -31.63 37.73 -0.13
C ASP A 627 -30.76 37.26 -1.33
N GLN A 628 -29.62 37.91 -1.58
CA GLN A 628 -28.70 37.52 -2.64
C GLN A 628 -28.03 36.16 -2.37
N GLN A 629 -27.88 35.80 -1.11
CA GLN A 629 -27.34 34.50 -0.71
C GLN A 629 -28.30 33.31 -0.97
N LEU A 630 -29.59 33.66 -1.22
CA LEU A 630 -30.62 32.66 -1.54
C LEU A 630 -30.69 32.30 -3.03
N GLN A 631 -29.78 32.81 -3.85
CA GLN A 631 -29.73 32.54 -5.28
C GLN A 631 -28.83 31.38 -5.59
N LEU A 632 -29.24 30.57 -6.57
CA LEU A 632 -28.37 29.56 -7.19
C LEU A 632 -27.59 30.23 -8.33
N ILE A 633 -26.27 30.29 -8.22
CA ILE A 633 -25.43 30.93 -9.23
C ILE A 633 -24.62 29.84 -9.92
N VAL A 634 -24.71 29.75 -11.25
CA VAL A 634 -23.96 28.82 -12.07
C VAL A 634 -23.11 29.59 -13.07
N SER A 635 -21.79 29.48 -12.96
CA SER A 635 -20.83 29.97 -13.95
C SER A 635 -20.51 28.86 -14.93
N LEU A 636 -20.88 29.04 -16.21
CA LEU A 636 -20.66 28.04 -17.27
C LEU A 636 -19.52 28.52 -18.15
N SER A 637 -18.52 27.69 -18.30
CA SER A 637 -17.37 27.91 -19.19
C SER A 637 -17.40 26.92 -20.34
N GLN A 638 -17.22 27.43 -21.57
CA GLN A 638 -17.12 26.62 -22.80
C GLN A 638 -15.77 26.86 -23.43
N HIS A 639 -15.10 25.78 -23.81
CA HIS A 639 -13.73 25.79 -24.32
C HIS A 639 -13.67 25.18 -25.71
N THR A 640 -12.95 25.83 -26.59
CA THR A 640 -12.57 25.27 -27.90
C THR A 640 -11.07 25.02 -27.91
N ARG A 641 -10.65 23.84 -28.34
CA ARG A 641 -9.25 23.40 -28.35
C ARG A 641 -8.85 22.91 -29.72
N HIS A 642 -7.58 23.13 -30.08
CA HIS A 642 -6.96 22.53 -31.27
C HIS A 642 -6.11 21.32 -30.90
N HIS A 643 -6.15 20.31 -31.75
CA HIS A 643 -5.32 19.11 -31.65
C HIS A 643 -4.57 18.90 -32.93
N LEU A 644 -3.25 18.94 -32.86
CA LEU A 644 -2.34 18.63 -33.96
C LEU A 644 -1.80 17.20 -33.73
N THR A 645 -2.42 16.21 -34.36
CA THR A 645 -2.11 14.80 -34.15
C THR A 645 -1.77 14.11 -35.49
N ASN A 646 -0.82 14.65 -36.21
CA ASN A 646 -0.40 14.08 -37.50
C ASN A 646 0.84 13.20 -37.31
N LEU A 647 0.63 11.90 -37.14
CA LEU A 647 1.69 10.90 -36.95
C LEU A 647 2.66 10.82 -38.19
N LYS A 648 2.16 11.14 -39.40
CA LYS A 648 3.00 11.13 -40.59
C LYS A 648 4.00 12.29 -40.62
N GLN A 649 3.73 13.35 -39.84
CA GLN A 649 4.60 14.51 -39.71
C GLN A 649 5.27 14.56 -38.33
N GLU A 650 5.22 13.47 -37.58
CA GLU A 650 5.76 13.37 -36.21
C GLU A 650 5.23 14.45 -35.23
N GLN A 651 3.99 14.93 -35.50
CA GLN A 651 3.37 15.99 -34.73
C GLN A 651 2.37 15.39 -33.72
N TRP A 652 2.57 15.71 -32.47
CA TRP A 652 1.64 15.35 -31.39
C TRP A 652 1.54 16.50 -30.39
N LEU A 653 0.62 17.42 -30.64
CA LEU A 653 0.36 18.57 -29.78
C LEU A 653 -1.14 18.69 -29.56
N THR A 654 -1.60 18.38 -28.35
CA THR A 654 -3.02 18.35 -28.00
C THR A 654 -3.39 19.49 -27.04
N GLY A 655 -4.67 19.88 -27.01
CA GLY A 655 -5.21 20.78 -26.01
C GLY A 655 -4.84 22.27 -26.20
N GLN A 656 -4.41 22.65 -27.40
CA GLN A 656 -4.05 24.06 -27.66
C GLN A 656 -5.27 24.98 -27.58
N PRO A 657 -5.24 26.08 -26.80
CA PRO A 657 -6.40 26.98 -26.64
C PRO A 657 -6.76 27.67 -27.96
N ASP A 658 -8.06 27.76 -28.26
CA ASP A 658 -8.61 28.58 -29.34
C ASP A 658 -9.51 29.65 -28.76
N ALA A 659 -10.62 29.27 -28.14
CA ALA A 659 -11.56 30.20 -27.58
C ALA A 659 -12.15 29.69 -26.26
N ASP A 660 -12.30 30.57 -25.33
CA ASP A 660 -12.98 30.35 -24.04
C ASP A 660 -14.12 31.35 -23.88
N ARG A 661 -15.31 30.85 -23.53
CA ARG A 661 -16.51 31.69 -23.28
C ARG A 661 -17.06 31.39 -21.92
N SER A 662 -17.44 32.43 -21.16
CA SER A 662 -18.07 32.32 -19.86
C SER A 662 -19.43 32.99 -19.87
N ASP A 663 -20.41 32.30 -19.28
CA ASP A 663 -21.78 32.79 -19.04
C ASP A 663 -22.14 32.53 -17.57
N ILE A 664 -22.96 33.42 -16.97
CA ILE A 664 -23.48 33.28 -15.61
C ILE A 664 -24.99 33.10 -15.65
N PHE A 665 -25.47 32.11 -14.91
CA PHE A 665 -26.90 31.91 -14.69
C PHE A 665 -27.22 32.25 -13.24
N VAL A 666 -28.26 33.14 -13.04
CA VAL A 666 -28.78 33.48 -11.74
C VAL A 666 -30.18 32.90 -11.61
N LEU A 667 -30.29 31.86 -10.77
CA LEU A 667 -31.48 31.01 -10.66
C LEU A 667 -32.09 31.07 -9.25
N LYS A 668 -33.35 30.65 -9.13
CA LYS A 668 -34.04 30.58 -7.83
C LYS A 668 -33.60 29.34 -7.06
N SER A 669 -33.52 29.44 -5.74
CA SER A 669 -33.13 28.32 -4.84
C SER A 669 -34.02 27.07 -4.97
N GLY A 670 -35.33 27.27 -5.21
CA GLY A 670 -36.30 26.17 -5.34
C GLY A 670 -36.07 25.22 -6.53
N LEU A 671 -35.11 25.55 -7.41
CA LEU A 671 -34.72 24.69 -8.54
C LEU A 671 -33.62 23.67 -8.19
N VAL A 672 -33.08 23.71 -6.98
CA VAL A 672 -32.05 22.77 -6.52
C VAL A 672 -32.70 21.45 -6.08
N PRO A 673 -32.36 20.30 -6.72
CA PRO A 673 -32.86 19.00 -6.28
C PRO A 673 -32.32 18.63 -4.88
N ALA A 674 -33.07 17.83 -4.13
CA ALA A 674 -32.61 17.33 -2.83
C ALA A 674 -31.30 16.50 -2.90
N THR A 675 -31.02 15.91 -4.06
CA THR A 675 -29.78 15.17 -4.33
C THR A 675 -28.60 16.05 -4.74
N GLY A 676 -28.82 17.36 -4.92
CA GLY A 676 -27.88 18.27 -5.56
C GLY A 676 -27.90 18.18 -7.08
N LEU A 677 -27.18 19.11 -7.74
CA LEU A 677 -26.97 19.08 -9.20
C LEU A 677 -25.77 18.17 -9.55
N ASN A 678 -25.78 17.69 -10.77
CA ASN A 678 -24.72 16.83 -11.29
C ASN A 678 -24.61 16.93 -12.82
N THR A 679 -23.66 16.21 -13.39
CA THR A 679 -23.42 16.15 -14.85
C THR A 679 -24.67 15.82 -15.66
N GLU A 680 -25.60 15.03 -15.12
CA GLU A 680 -26.82 14.58 -15.80
C GLU A 680 -27.96 15.61 -15.70
N THR A 681 -28.10 16.29 -14.56
CA THR A 681 -29.25 17.14 -14.28
C THR A 681 -29.02 18.64 -14.61
N LEU A 682 -27.77 19.09 -14.50
CA LEU A 682 -27.42 20.50 -14.73
C LEU A 682 -27.67 20.98 -16.16
N PRO A 683 -27.36 20.23 -17.24
CA PRO A 683 -27.61 20.68 -18.60
C PRO A 683 -29.09 20.97 -18.87
N ALA A 684 -30.00 20.10 -18.39
CA ALA A 684 -31.42 20.27 -18.53
C ALA A 684 -31.94 21.52 -17.76
N LEU A 685 -31.42 21.75 -16.53
CA LEU A 685 -31.75 22.94 -15.75
C LEU A 685 -31.39 24.22 -16.50
N LEU A 686 -30.17 24.31 -17.04
CA LEU A 686 -29.71 25.50 -17.75
C LEU A 686 -30.45 25.70 -19.06
N SER A 687 -30.75 24.64 -19.79
CA SER A 687 -31.54 24.73 -21.06
C SER A 687 -32.97 25.17 -20.85
N ASN A 688 -33.59 24.80 -19.72
CA ASN A 688 -34.97 25.19 -19.38
C ASN A 688 -35.07 26.62 -18.83
N ASN A 689 -33.94 27.29 -18.54
CA ASN A 689 -33.92 28.65 -17.98
C ASN A 689 -33.03 29.61 -18.81
N PRO A 690 -33.27 29.77 -20.13
CA PRO A 690 -32.42 30.57 -20.99
C PRO A 690 -32.43 32.08 -20.63
N SER A 691 -33.53 32.59 -20.04
CA SER A 691 -33.64 33.97 -19.62
C SER A 691 -32.78 34.34 -18.40
N ALA A 692 -32.30 33.35 -17.66
CA ALA A 692 -31.38 33.53 -16.52
C ALA A 692 -29.91 33.65 -16.94
N ARG A 693 -29.61 33.50 -18.23
CA ARG A 693 -28.24 33.50 -18.77
C ARG A 693 -27.75 34.94 -18.99
N HIS A 694 -26.60 35.25 -18.46
CA HIS A 694 -25.91 36.52 -18.62
C HIS A 694 -24.52 36.24 -19.19
N PHE A 695 -24.14 36.95 -20.28
CA PHE A 695 -22.81 36.85 -20.87
C PHE A 695 -21.79 37.48 -19.91
N ALA A 696 -20.75 36.74 -19.54
CA ALA A 696 -19.73 37.17 -18.59
C ALA A 696 -18.40 37.56 -19.31
N GLY A 697 -18.08 36.92 -20.41
CA GLY A 697 -16.88 37.24 -21.15
C GLY A 697 -16.53 36.19 -22.20
N GLN A 698 -15.60 36.56 -23.10
CA GLN A 698 -15.04 35.68 -24.08
C GLN A 698 -13.58 36.04 -24.32
N GLN A 699 -12.71 35.04 -24.45
CA GLN A 699 -11.32 35.18 -24.81
C GLN A 699 -11.06 34.34 -26.04
N ARG A 700 -10.24 34.84 -26.96
CA ARG A 700 -9.73 34.08 -28.10
C ARG A 700 -8.21 34.11 -28.14
N THR A 701 -7.58 32.97 -28.39
CA THR A 701 -6.14 32.85 -28.54
C THR A 701 -5.77 32.94 -30.00
N TYR A 702 -4.81 33.80 -30.30
CA TYR A 702 -4.23 33.93 -31.63
C TYR A 702 -2.78 33.48 -31.59
N TRP A 703 -2.39 32.72 -32.56
CA TRP A 703 -1.05 32.20 -32.72
C TRP A 703 -0.27 33.05 -33.73
N LEU A 704 0.99 33.27 -33.55
CA LEU A 704 1.80 33.94 -34.53
C LEU A 704 2.14 32.98 -35.68
N ASN A 705 1.85 33.37 -36.92
CA ASN A 705 2.27 32.64 -38.08
C ASN A 705 3.75 32.92 -38.40
N LYS A 706 4.29 32.35 -39.50
CA LYS A 706 5.68 32.53 -39.92
C LYS A 706 6.06 33.99 -40.21
N ASP A 707 5.08 34.84 -40.49
CA ASP A 707 5.23 36.27 -40.79
C ASP A 707 4.99 37.14 -39.56
N ASN A 708 4.96 36.54 -38.35
CA ASN A 708 4.61 37.22 -37.09
C ASN A 708 3.25 37.92 -37.08
N GLN A 709 2.31 37.42 -37.89
CA GLN A 709 0.94 37.92 -37.92
C GLN A 709 0.01 37.02 -37.07
N PRO A 710 -0.96 37.58 -36.34
CA PRO A 710 -1.93 36.80 -35.61
C PRO A 710 -2.71 35.84 -36.52
N SER A 711 -2.80 34.58 -36.14
CA SER A 711 -3.56 33.53 -36.82
C SER A 711 -4.39 32.74 -35.81
N VAL A 712 -5.55 32.29 -36.22
CA VAL A 712 -6.38 31.34 -35.42
C VAL A 712 -5.89 29.91 -35.60
N THR A 713 -4.96 29.66 -36.52
CA THR A 713 -4.39 28.34 -36.77
C THR A 713 -3.09 28.21 -36.00
N VAL A 714 -2.95 27.16 -35.22
CA VAL A 714 -1.71 26.85 -34.48
C VAL A 714 -0.59 26.62 -35.49
N PRO A 715 0.54 27.37 -35.42
CA PRO A 715 1.63 27.17 -36.35
C PRO A 715 2.29 25.82 -36.12
N VAL A 716 2.47 25.11 -37.21
CA VAL A 716 3.27 23.90 -37.26
C VAL A 716 4.73 24.34 -37.40
N TRP A 717 5.53 24.14 -36.34
CA TRP A 717 6.99 24.35 -36.44
C TRP A 717 7.61 23.12 -37.09
N PRO A 718 8.53 23.29 -38.01
CA PRO A 718 9.24 22.20 -38.70
C PRO A 718 10.12 21.41 -37.72
#